data_ae627d34cfebc2621e42e1a4f1d36800
#
_entry.id   ae627d34cfebc2621e42e1a4f1d36800
#
_cell.length_a   1.000
_cell.length_b   1.000
_cell.length_c   1.000
_cell.angle_alpha   90.00
_cell.angle_beta   90.00
_cell.angle_gamma   90.00
#
_symmetry.space_group_name_H-M   'P 1'
#
loop_
_entity.id
_entity.type
_entity.pdbx_description
1 polymer ?
#
loop_
_entity_poly.entity_id
_entity_poly.type
_entity_poly.pdbx_seq_one_letter_code
_entity_poly.pdbx_strand_id
1 'polypeptide(L)'
;MKRIFLSLLSLCAISLYAQSDSLSTRSIDELVVEEVRQPLVRYNMLGKTYWSIETMKAMPMSDPLRNIQLLPGVHANSENTGGIFVQGCDNSHNYTTINGTPVYYPMHLLGFFSTFNSSYFKDLTFNKSMRLVTANRLGAEVGMETADTIPDKLGVDVNLGLMTAQGMVSMPLGSKLSLSVAGRYSDVNAIYDGMMNMLLENQRIAYRFYDINMRVLYKPTERDNVSIEYFEGSDYANLDIFTYMINSRLHWGNRNASLRWSHQGDRLMLNHAVYYTAYRSVFDMLQTDSRICLPASIQTLGAKSEQRYMADYCLLTYGGEVMRHVIAPQAPQITGSYATTNMPRQVQEATEGAVYMQADIMLNHAVELVGGLRLSGFYNTRWQMVGDPRLTLRYHPSSLTTWQLTAGSYTQYLHQVGFSSNGLPTEFWISSDNGVAPQYARKVSLALQQELADRRYRISVETYFARLCNQVEYKGNALGLITEEYDLNENLVVGNGYNYGVDLMLQKNVGHLTGWVSYSWARAPRSFVQNHERVAYPSVHNREHDLNVVLNWKLDDRWNLSATYIYATGTPYTEVKHAYILGENAIVSYEKHNSSRYPALTRLDLALNYQLPRVGEMSHSVKLAVYNATFAKNPISYNYNNFRGNIVYKRPVCLFSTAVPSVSYLVQF
;
A
#
# COMPACT_ATOMS: atom_id res chain seq x y z
N MET A 1 7.20 -34.69 0.05
CA MET A 1 6.73 -34.16 1.35
C MET A 1 7.45 -34.76 2.57
N LYS A 2 7.59 -36.09 2.70
CA LYS A 2 8.32 -36.69 3.87
C LYS A 2 9.80 -36.29 4.02
N ARG A 3 10.53 -36.04 2.92
CA ARG A 3 11.98 -35.69 2.98
C ARG A 3 12.22 -34.20 3.33
N ILE A 4 11.25 -33.31 3.08
CA ILE A 4 11.36 -31.88 3.44
C ILE A 4 11.06 -31.67 4.94
N PHE A 5 10.21 -32.51 5.51
CA PHE A 5 9.89 -32.45 6.94
C PHE A 5 11.06 -32.94 7.82
N LEU A 6 11.85 -33.89 7.34
CA LEU A 6 13.03 -34.38 8.07
C LEU A 6 14.21 -33.37 8.03
N SER A 7 14.35 -32.60 6.95
CA SER A 7 15.39 -31.57 6.86
C SER A 7 15.10 -30.34 7.74
N LEU A 8 13.85 -30.02 8.01
CA LEU A 8 13.44 -28.96 8.94
C LEU A 8 13.64 -29.39 10.42
N LEU A 9 13.48 -30.69 10.73
CA LEU A 9 13.75 -31.23 12.05
C LEU A 9 15.24 -31.31 12.38
N SER A 10 16.12 -31.49 11.38
CA SER A 10 17.57 -31.49 11.59
C SER A 10 18.14 -30.09 11.84
N LEU A 11 17.51 -29.01 11.36
CA LEU A 11 17.88 -27.64 11.70
C LEU A 11 17.49 -27.25 13.14
N CYS A 12 16.45 -27.84 13.70
CA CYS A 12 16.07 -27.66 15.11
C CYS A 12 17.03 -28.38 16.10
N ALA A 13 17.75 -29.41 15.65
CA ALA A 13 18.67 -30.16 16.52
C ALA A 13 20.03 -29.45 16.74
N ILE A 14 20.38 -28.48 15.88
CA ILE A 14 21.65 -27.75 15.99
C ILE A 14 21.62 -26.66 17.08
N SER A 15 20.42 -26.22 17.49
CA SER A 15 20.26 -25.19 18.54
C SER A 15 20.32 -25.72 19.98
N LEU A 16 20.48 -27.03 20.18
CA LEU A 16 20.53 -27.65 21.52
C LEU A 16 21.93 -27.84 22.09
N TYR A 17 23.00 -27.46 21.38
CA TYR A 17 24.40 -27.67 21.79
C TYR A 17 25.21 -26.40 22.00
N ALA A 18 24.59 -25.30 22.44
CA ALA A 18 25.33 -24.14 22.92
C ALA A 18 24.98 -23.88 24.38
N GLN A 19 25.62 -24.63 25.26
CA GLN A 19 25.46 -24.46 26.68
C GLN A 19 26.79 -24.36 27.39
N SER A 20 26.81 -23.46 28.35
CA SER A 20 27.75 -23.21 29.43
C SER A 20 29.10 -22.67 29.01
N ASP A 21 29.26 -21.38 29.22
CA ASP A 21 30.56 -20.89 29.67
C ASP A 21 30.41 -19.91 30.83
N SER A 22 31.20 -20.19 31.77
CA SER A 22 31.37 -19.58 33.06
C SER A 22 31.57 -18.07 33.03
N LEU A 23 30.99 -17.39 33.99
CA LEU A 23 31.29 -16.02 34.39
C LEU A 23 32.80 -15.82 34.57
N SER A 24 33.48 -15.34 33.56
CA SER A 24 34.78 -14.72 33.70
C SER A 24 34.59 -13.22 33.82
N THR A 25 34.98 -12.65 34.96
CA THR A 25 35.14 -11.21 35.14
C THR A 25 36.13 -10.69 34.12
N ARG A 26 35.59 -10.05 33.06
CA ARG A 26 36.38 -9.24 32.15
C ARG A 26 36.43 -7.81 32.70
N SER A 27 37.65 -7.28 32.81
CA SER A 27 37.92 -5.87 33.02
C SER A 27 37.13 -5.02 32.00
N ILE A 28 36.59 -3.91 32.48
CA ILE A 28 35.96 -2.89 31.66
C ILE A 28 37.06 -2.20 30.87
N ASP A 29 37.42 -2.74 29.73
CA ASP A 29 38.18 -2.00 28.73
C ASP A 29 37.21 -1.07 27.99
N GLU A 30 37.56 0.21 28.06
CA GLU A 30 37.05 1.36 27.32
C GLU A 30 35.69 1.15 26.61
N LEU A 31 34.65 1.66 27.22
CA LEU A 31 33.34 1.73 26.62
C LEU A 31 33.44 2.67 25.42
N VAL A 32 33.80 2.16 24.26
CA VAL A 32 33.49 2.83 22.98
C VAL A 32 31.99 2.83 22.88
N VAL A 33 31.37 3.95 23.22
CA VAL A 33 29.96 4.20 22.92
C VAL A 33 29.87 4.31 21.42
N GLU A 34 29.76 3.15 20.74
CA GLU A 34 29.27 3.11 19.38
C GLU A 34 27.86 3.73 19.46
N GLU A 35 27.71 4.92 18.89
CA GLU A 35 26.42 5.60 18.79
C GLU A 35 25.44 4.61 18.25
N VAL A 36 24.51 4.11 19.07
CA VAL A 36 23.50 3.10 18.68
C VAL A 36 22.57 3.78 17.71
N ARG A 37 22.91 3.76 16.43
CA ARG A 37 22.08 4.32 15.38
C ARG A 37 20.84 3.47 15.24
N GLN A 38 19.69 4.14 15.17
CA GLN A 38 18.42 3.46 14.98
C GLN A 38 18.42 2.76 13.61
N PRO A 39 17.86 1.53 13.51
CA PRO A 39 17.72 0.85 12.24
C PRO A 39 16.87 1.68 11.29
N LEU A 40 17.12 1.58 9.97
CA LEU A 40 16.33 2.24 8.94
C LEU A 40 14.83 1.94 9.08
N VAL A 41 14.49 0.72 9.41
CA VAL A 41 13.12 0.28 9.67
C VAL A 41 13.09 -0.58 10.91
N ARG A 42 12.15 -0.33 11.82
CA ARG A 42 11.83 -1.23 12.93
C ARG A 42 10.84 -2.28 12.43
N TYR A 43 11.33 -3.11 11.51
CA TYR A 43 10.54 -4.20 10.97
C TYR A 43 10.19 -5.21 12.04
N ASN A 44 8.92 -5.53 12.15
CA ASN A 44 8.44 -6.54 13.08
C ASN A 44 7.52 -7.50 12.32
N MET A 45 8.03 -8.68 11.95
CA MET A 45 7.27 -9.72 11.30
C MET A 45 6.13 -10.26 12.18
N LEU A 46 6.31 -10.14 13.49
CA LEU A 46 5.40 -10.68 14.51
C LEU A 46 4.28 -9.71 14.89
N GLY A 47 4.23 -8.52 14.29
CA GLY A 47 3.24 -7.52 14.64
C GLY A 47 3.33 -6.26 13.78
N LYS A 48 3.15 -5.12 14.41
CA LYS A 48 3.17 -3.82 13.75
C LYS A 48 4.61 -3.36 13.50
N THR A 49 4.96 -3.18 12.23
CA THR A 49 6.21 -2.55 11.81
C THR A 49 6.07 -1.04 11.93
N TYR A 50 7.09 -0.38 12.44
CA TYR A 50 7.19 1.08 12.50
C TYR A 50 8.35 1.54 11.63
N TRP A 51 8.09 2.52 10.79
CA TRP A 51 9.10 3.13 9.94
C TRP A 51 9.02 4.65 10.04
N SER A 52 10.04 5.27 10.61
CA SER A 52 10.11 6.73 10.69
C SER A 52 10.25 7.34 9.29
N ILE A 53 9.41 8.32 8.98
CA ILE A 53 9.45 9.04 7.70
C ILE A 53 10.79 9.76 7.52
N GLU A 54 11.40 10.24 8.61
CA GLU A 54 12.72 10.89 8.56
C GLU A 54 13.79 9.94 8.00
N THR A 55 13.77 8.66 8.40
CA THR A 55 14.71 7.68 7.83
C THR A 55 14.43 7.36 6.36
N MET A 56 13.17 7.48 5.92
CA MET A 56 12.80 7.30 4.52
C MET A 56 13.29 8.44 3.62
N LYS A 57 13.45 9.66 4.15
CA LYS A 57 14.01 10.80 3.40
C LYS A 57 15.42 10.51 2.86
N ALA A 58 16.17 9.65 3.55
CA ALA A 58 17.52 9.23 3.11
C ALA A 58 17.49 8.19 1.97
N MET A 59 16.38 7.51 1.73
CA MET A 59 16.23 6.49 0.70
C MET A 59 16.21 7.11 -0.71
N PRO A 60 16.58 6.36 -1.78
CA PRO A 60 16.50 6.86 -3.16
C PRO A 60 15.13 7.44 -3.51
N MET A 61 14.06 6.73 -3.15
CA MET A 61 12.70 7.25 -3.18
C MET A 61 12.21 7.50 -1.75
N SER A 62 11.79 8.73 -1.46
CA SER A 62 11.28 9.12 -0.12
C SER A 62 9.78 8.84 0.04
N ASP A 63 9.16 8.14 -0.90
CA ASP A 63 7.72 7.85 -0.89
C ASP A 63 7.39 6.71 0.09
N PRO A 64 6.46 6.90 1.05
CA PRO A 64 6.14 5.91 2.07
C PRO A 64 5.63 4.57 1.51
N LEU A 65 4.70 4.58 0.54
CA LEU A 65 4.16 3.33 -0.01
C LEU A 65 5.16 2.60 -0.88
N ARG A 66 6.03 3.31 -1.60
CA ARG A 66 7.11 2.70 -2.36
C ARG A 66 8.13 2.00 -1.47
N ASN A 67 8.40 2.56 -0.29
CA ASN A 67 9.31 1.94 0.66
C ASN A 67 8.72 0.67 1.30
N ILE A 68 7.40 0.61 1.56
CA ILE A 68 6.76 -0.64 2.03
C ILE A 68 6.94 -1.78 1.03
N GLN A 69 6.93 -1.50 -0.28
CA GLN A 69 7.11 -2.51 -1.33
C GLN A 69 8.48 -3.22 -1.28
N LEU A 70 9.45 -2.68 -0.51
CA LEU A 70 10.76 -3.29 -0.29
C LEU A 70 10.79 -4.29 0.88
N LEU A 71 9.68 -4.42 1.60
CA LEU A 71 9.54 -5.36 2.72
C LEU A 71 9.13 -6.76 2.21
N PRO A 72 9.53 -7.84 2.91
CA PRO A 72 9.19 -9.18 2.48
C PRO A 72 7.67 -9.43 2.51
N GLY A 73 7.17 -10.11 1.47
CA GLY A 73 5.74 -10.39 1.29
C GLY A 73 4.93 -9.23 0.75
N VAL A 74 5.57 -8.11 0.39
CA VAL A 74 4.92 -6.94 -0.22
C VAL A 74 5.57 -6.64 -1.55
N HIS A 75 4.77 -6.43 -2.59
CA HIS A 75 5.28 -6.09 -3.91
C HIS A 75 4.39 -5.10 -4.65
N ALA A 76 4.97 -4.44 -5.65
CA ALA A 76 4.24 -3.70 -6.66
C ALA A 76 3.82 -4.62 -7.81
N ASN A 77 2.73 -4.31 -8.50
CA ASN A 77 2.34 -5.05 -9.71
C ASN A 77 3.23 -4.67 -10.90
N SER A 78 3.59 -3.40 -11.02
CA SER A 78 4.45 -2.86 -12.09
C SER A 78 5.10 -1.55 -11.62
N GLU A 79 5.91 -0.91 -12.47
CA GLU A 79 6.56 0.37 -12.12
C GLU A 79 5.57 1.51 -11.88
N ASN A 80 4.44 1.50 -12.58
CA ASN A 80 3.38 2.51 -12.47
C ASN A 80 2.28 2.13 -11.50
N THR A 81 2.42 1.09 -10.70
CA THR A 81 1.42 0.67 -9.72
C THR A 81 1.91 0.97 -8.32
N GLY A 82 1.47 2.08 -7.74
CA GLY A 82 1.73 2.45 -6.35
C GLY A 82 0.97 1.61 -5.34
N GLY A 83 0.13 0.66 -5.80
CA GLY A 83 -0.54 -0.31 -4.95
C GLY A 83 0.43 -1.21 -4.22
N ILE A 84 0.00 -1.66 -3.06
CA ILE A 84 0.70 -2.68 -2.27
C ILE A 84 -0.07 -3.98 -2.34
N PHE A 85 0.62 -5.04 -2.74
CA PHE A 85 0.05 -6.39 -2.85
C PHE A 85 0.73 -7.26 -1.81
N VAL A 86 -0.01 -7.62 -0.76
CA VAL A 86 0.55 -8.26 0.42
C VAL A 86 0.18 -9.73 0.44
N GLN A 87 1.18 -10.61 0.37
CA GLN A 87 1.02 -12.07 0.45
C GLN A 87 -0.06 -12.59 -0.53
N GLY A 88 -0.07 -12.07 -1.77
CA GLY A 88 -1.01 -12.46 -2.82
C GLY A 88 -2.42 -11.89 -2.69
N CYS A 89 -2.66 -11.01 -1.72
CA CYS A 89 -3.88 -10.23 -1.63
C CYS A 89 -3.88 -9.08 -2.63
N ASP A 90 -5.06 -8.66 -3.06
CA ASP A 90 -5.28 -7.50 -3.91
C ASP A 90 -5.02 -6.19 -3.15
N ASN A 91 -4.76 -5.09 -3.86
CA ASN A 91 -4.61 -3.76 -3.27
C ASN A 91 -5.87 -3.34 -2.47
N SER A 92 -7.05 -3.66 -2.98
CA SER A 92 -8.35 -3.38 -2.33
C SER A 92 -8.59 -4.15 -1.03
N HIS A 93 -7.82 -5.22 -0.81
CA HIS A 93 -7.87 -5.99 0.43
C HIS A 93 -7.13 -5.32 1.58
N ASN A 94 -6.32 -4.29 1.31
CA ASN A 94 -5.57 -3.56 2.33
C ASN A 94 -6.38 -2.39 2.88
N TYR A 95 -6.05 -1.97 4.08
CA TYR A 95 -6.66 -0.83 4.78
C TYR A 95 -5.61 0.24 5.01
N THR A 96 -5.63 1.27 4.18
CA THR A 96 -4.71 2.40 4.28
C THR A 96 -5.39 3.56 5.02
N THR A 97 -4.69 4.16 5.99
CA THR A 97 -5.27 5.18 6.86
C THR A 97 -4.32 6.36 7.10
N ILE A 98 -4.92 7.52 7.37
CA ILE A 98 -4.28 8.67 8.02
C ILE A 98 -4.81 8.74 9.44
N ASN A 99 -3.95 8.53 10.44
CA ASN A 99 -4.33 8.49 11.86
C ASN A 99 -5.58 7.64 12.14
N GLY A 100 -5.74 6.49 11.45
CA GLY A 100 -6.88 5.59 11.58
C GLY A 100 -8.11 5.94 10.73
N THR A 101 -8.12 7.07 9.99
CA THR A 101 -9.16 7.43 9.01
C THR A 101 -8.84 6.82 7.66
N PRO A 102 -9.74 6.07 7.00
CA PRO A 102 -9.44 5.39 5.75
C PRO A 102 -9.20 6.32 4.57
N VAL A 103 -8.30 5.93 3.65
CA VAL A 103 -8.03 6.54 2.35
C VAL A 103 -8.25 5.49 1.28
N TYR A 104 -9.17 5.74 0.32
CA TYR A 104 -9.62 4.72 -0.62
C TYR A 104 -8.67 4.47 -1.79
N TYR A 105 -8.00 5.50 -2.28
CA TYR A 105 -7.02 5.41 -3.37
C TYR A 105 -5.81 6.29 -3.05
N PRO A 106 -4.85 5.81 -2.27
CA PRO A 106 -3.76 6.63 -1.73
C PRO A 106 -2.62 6.86 -2.73
N MET A 107 -2.93 7.22 -4.00
CA MET A 107 -1.92 7.28 -5.07
C MET A 107 -2.09 8.47 -5.99
N HIS A 108 -0.93 9.02 -6.42
CA HIS A 108 -0.75 10.04 -7.45
C HIS A 108 0.04 9.50 -8.64
N LEU A 109 0.05 10.25 -9.74
CA LEU A 109 0.84 10.00 -10.96
C LEU A 109 0.71 8.54 -11.40
N LEU A 110 -0.53 8.10 -11.60
CA LEU A 110 -0.82 6.72 -12.04
C LEU A 110 -0.16 5.65 -11.14
N GLY A 111 0.01 5.95 -9.85
CA GLY A 111 0.61 5.05 -8.88
C GLY A 111 2.13 5.21 -8.68
N PHE A 112 2.77 6.22 -9.28
CA PHE A 112 4.20 6.45 -9.07
C PHE A 112 4.51 7.09 -7.71
N PHE A 113 3.64 7.93 -7.18
CA PHE A 113 3.72 8.50 -5.83
C PHE A 113 2.51 8.10 -5.00
N SER A 114 2.68 8.05 -3.68
CA SER A 114 1.56 8.02 -2.74
C SER A 114 1.00 9.42 -2.50
N THR A 115 -0.22 9.50 -1.96
CA THR A 115 -0.83 10.78 -1.53
C THR A 115 -0.28 11.30 -0.20
N PHE A 116 0.79 10.70 0.32
CA PHE A 116 1.33 11.01 1.63
C PHE A 116 2.53 11.94 1.54
N ASN A 117 2.36 13.18 2.00
CA ASN A 117 3.42 14.16 2.09
C ASN A 117 4.43 13.77 3.18
N SER A 118 5.65 13.40 2.79
CA SER A 118 6.70 12.96 3.72
C SER A 118 7.22 14.05 4.66
N SER A 119 6.89 15.33 4.47
CA SER A 119 7.19 16.38 5.42
C SER A 119 6.17 16.46 6.57
N TYR A 120 4.93 15.94 6.36
CA TYR A 120 3.84 16.06 7.32
C TYR A 120 3.73 14.90 8.31
N PHE A 121 3.94 13.66 7.83
CA PHE A 121 3.83 12.46 8.66
C PHE A 121 5.13 12.19 9.42
N LYS A 122 5.00 11.64 10.63
CA LYS A 122 6.11 11.25 11.46
C LYS A 122 6.50 9.78 11.23
N ASP A 123 5.52 8.91 11.28
CA ASP A 123 5.72 7.48 11.21
C ASP A 123 4.77 6.82 10.21
N LEU A 124 5.28 5.81 9.54
CA LEU A 124 4.49 4.83 8.83
C LEU A 124 4.37 3.58 9.69
N THR A 125 3.18 3.03 9.75
CA THR A 125 2.92 1.75 10.41
C THR A 125 2.41 0.74 9.41
N PHE A 126 2.90 -0.51 9.52
CA PHE A 126 2.53 -1.58 8.61
C PHE A 126 2.32 -2.88 9.36
N ASN A 127 1.24 -3.59 9.03
CA ASN A 127 0.97 -4.93 9.54
C ASN A 127 0.46 -5.81 8.40
N LYS A 128 1.08 -6.97 8.17
CA LYS A 128 0.70 -7.93 7.12
C LYS A 128 -0.68 -8.57 7.31
N SER A 129 -1.25 -8.45 8.50
CA SER A 129 -2.59 -8.95 8.81
C SER A 129 -3.39 -7.88 9.52
N MET A 130 -4.68 -7.80 9.20
CA MET A 130 -5.60 -6.87 9.85
C MET A 130 -5.70 -7.17 11.35
N ARG A 131 -5.61 -6.15 12.19
CA ARG A 131 -5.91 -6.25 13.61
C ARG A 131 -7.43 -6.30 13.82
N LEU A 132 -7.88 -6.86 14.94
CA LEU A 132 -9.33 -6.90 15.28
C LEU A 132 -9.94 -5.51 15.39
N VAL A 133 -9.15 -4.54 15.84
CA VAL A 133 -9.55 -3.14 16.04
C VAL A 133 -9.68 -2.34 14.75
N THR A 134 -9.24 -2.87 13.60
CA THR A 134 -9.34 -2.20 12.31
C THR A 134 -10.52 -2.71 11.48
N ALA A 135 -10.87 -1.99 10.43
CA ALA A 135 -12.01 -2.30 9.56
C ALA A 135 -11.92 -3.70 8.91
N ASN A 136 -13.03 -4.12 8.32
CA ASN A 136 -13.14 -5.41 7.64
C ASN A 136 -12.44 -5.39 6.30
N ARG A 137 -11.23 -6.00 6.22
CA ARG A 137 -10.43 -6.22 5.01
C ARG A 137 -9.69 -7.55 5.13
N LEU A 138 -9.24 -8.11 3.99
CA LEU A 138 -8.61 -9.43 3.92
C LEU A 138 -7.08 -9.38 4.02
N GLY A 139 -6.45 -8.24 3.70
CA GLY A 139 -5.01 -8.08 3.51
C GLY A 139 -4.29 -7.45 4.69
N ALA A 140 -3.56 -6.38 4.41
CA ALA A 140 -2.71 -5.68 5.35
C ALA A 140 -3.29 -4.35 5.82
N GLU A 141 -2.74 -3.85 6.92
CA GLU A 141 -3.01 -2.52 7.46
C GLU A 141 -1.80 -1.62 7.26
N VAL A 142 -2.04 -0.42 6.71
CA VAL A 142 -1.04 0.64 6.54
C VAL A 142 -1.56 1.89 7.20
N GLY A 143 -0.81 2.46 8.13
CA GLY A 143 -1.15 3.70 8.81
C GLY A 143 -0.10 4.77 8.60
N MET A 144 -0.52 5.96 8.25
CA MET A 144 0.30 7.17 8.27
C MET A 144 -0.04 7.94 9.54
N GLU A 145 0.96 8.12 10.39
CA GLU A 145 0.78 8.70 11.73
C GLU A 145 1.46 10.06 11.81
N THR A 146 0.78 11.06 12.37
CA THR A 146 1.34 12.37 12.67
C THR A 146 1.93 12.44 14.07
N ALA A 147 2.76 13.46 14.36
CA ALA A 147 3.28 13.67 15.71
C ALA A 147 2.19 14.09 16.69
N ASP A 148 2.08 13.41 17.82
CA ASP A 148 1.13 13.75 18.90
C ASP A 148 1.74 14.68 19.97
N THR A 149 2.69 15.51 19.57
CA THR A 149 3.36 16.48 20.45
C THR A 149 3.11 17.89 19.96
N ILE A 150 2.92 18.82 20.89
CA ILE A 150 2.95 20.26 20.59
C ILE A 150 4.41 20.64 20.40
N PRO A 151 4.80 21.30 19.29
CA PRO A 151 6.16 21.74 19.10
C PRO A 151 6.51 22.87 20.08
N ASP A 152 7.77 22.91 20.55
CA ASP A 152 8.22 23.97 21.46
C ASP A 152 8.36 25.32 20.76
N LYS A 153 8.64 25.32 19.45
CA LYS A 153 8.82 26.50 18.61
C LYS A 153 8.26 26.26 17.22
N LEU A 154 8.23 27.32 16.41
CA LEU A 154 7.88 27.21 15.00
C LEU A 154 8.83 26.22 14.32
N GLY A 155 8.26 25.17 13.72
CA GLY A 155 8.96 24.19 12.91
C GLY A 155 8.60 24.34 11.45
N VAL A 156 9.58 24.30 10.57
CA VAL A 156 9.40 24.34 9.11
C VAL A 156 10.22 23.23 8.50
N ASP A 157 9.58 22.46 7.59
CA ASP A 157 10.20 21.41 6.78
C ASP A 157 9.84 21.70 5.32
N VAL A 158 10.82 21.91 4.47
CA VAL A 158 10.63 22.18 3.04
C VAL A 158 11.53 21.26 2.23
N ASN A 159 10.97 20.62 1.22
CA ASN A 159 11.70 19.81 0.28
C ASN A 159 11.35 20.24 -1.15
N LEU A 160 12.32 20.87 -1.83
CA LEU A 160 12.22 21.33 -3.21
C LEU A 160 12.93 20.34 -4.11
N GLY A 161 12.19 19.47 -4.76
CA GLY A 161 12.70 18.50 -5.73
C GLY A 161 12.25 18.84 -7.15
N LEU A 162 12.95 18.24 -8.14
CA LEU A 162 12.56 18.40 -9.55
C LEU A 162 11.16 17.85 -9.84
N MET A 163 10.77 16.75 -9.18
CA MET A 163 9.46 16.12 -9.44
C MET A 163 8.34 16.66 -8.55
N THR A 164 8.67 17.10 -7.34
CA THR A 164 7.68 17.57 -6.35
C THR A 164 8.27 18.66 -5.50
N ALA A 165 7.47 19.68 -5.21
CA ALA A 165 7.74 20.66 -4.15
C ALA A 165 6.78 20.39 -3.00
N GLN A 166 7.30 20.25 -1.78
CA GLN A 166 6.49 19.98 -0.60
C GLN A 166 7.04 20.72 0.62
N GLY A 167 6.15 20.99 1.57
CA GLY A 167 6.57 21.61 2.82
C GLY A 167 5.52 21.48 3.90
N MET A 168 5.95 21.75 5.15
CA MET A 168 5.13 21.79 6.34
C MET A 168 5.55 22.95 7.23
N VAL A 169 4.57 23.58 7.84
CA VAL A 169 4.76 24.52 8.94
C VAL A 169 3.99 23.99 10.15
N SER A 170 4.66 23.88 11.29
CA SER A 170 4.06 23.49 12.56
C SER A 170 4.31 24.58 13.59
N MET A 171 3.25 25.10 14.18
CA MET A 171 3.29 26.31 15.02
C MET A 171 2.59 26.05 16.37
N PRO A 172 3.26 26.27 17.50
CA PRO A 172 2.57 26.32 18.79
C PRO A 172 1.71 27.61 18.88
N LEU A 173 0.47 27.43 19.32
CA LEU A 173 -0.46 28.53 19.63
C LEU A 173 -0.63 28.65 21.15
N GLY A 174 0.44 28.45 21.89
CA GLY A 174 0.50 28.36 23.35
C GLY A 174 0.94 26.96 23.80
N SER A 175 0.92 26.72 25.11
CA SER A 175 1.41 25.45 25.70
C SER A 175 0.51 24.23 25.44
N LYS A 176 -0.75 24.45 25.01
CA LYS A 176 -1.78 23.40 24.89
C LYS A 176 -2.34 23.25 23.49
N LEU A 177 -1.97 24.11 22.55
CA LEU A 177 -2.55 24.14 21.22
C LEU A 177 -1.47 24.27 20.17
N SER A 178 -1.56 23.52 19.09
CA SER A 178 -0.73 23.71 17.89
C SER A 178 -1.53 23.59 16.60
N LEU A 179 -1.02 24.27 15.57
CA LEU A 179 -1.50 24.19 14.19
C LEU A 179 -0.37 23.66 13.31
N SER A 180 -0.64 22.64 12.51
CA SER A 180 0.26 22.16 11.47
C SER A 180 -0.44 22.22 10.11
N VAL A 181 0.25 22.78 9.11
CA VAL A 181 -0.25 22.88 7.73
C VAL A 181 0.86 22.40 6.81
N ALA A 182 0.52 21.52 5.88
CA ALA A 182 1.46 21.03 4.89
C ALA A 182 0.82 21.05 3.50
N GLY A 183 1.67 21.25 2.50
CA GLY A 183 1.29 21.23 1.10
C GLY A 183 2.33 20.49 0.26
N ARG A 184 1.88 19.88 -0.82
CA ARG A 184 2.72 19.29 -1.87
C ARG A 184 2.10 19.62 -3.22
N TYR A 185 2.94 19.91 -4.19
CA TYR A 185 2.56 20.17 -5.57
C TYR A 185 3.55 19.54 -6.54
N SER A 186 3.03 19.04 -7.64
CA SER A 186 3.81 18.57 -8.77
C SER A 186 3.17 18.99 -10.08
N ASP A 187 3.99 19.47 -11.00
CA ASP A 187 3.63 19.66 -12.40
C ASP A 187 4.72 19.02 -13.25
N VAL A 188 4.43 17.81 -13.70
CA VAL A 188 5.41 17.01 -14.46
C VAL A 188 5.77 17.69 -15.79
N ASN A 189 4.83 18.42 -16.38
CA ASN A 189 5.04 19.08 -17.66
C ASN A 189 6.00 20.26 -17.55
N ALA A 190 5.92 21.05 -16.49
CA ALA A 190 6.79 22.21 -16.31
C ALA A 190 8.29 21.86 -16.37
N ILE A 191 8.62 20.59 -16.07
CA ILE A 191 10.00 20.12 -15.96
C ILE A 191 10.39 19.19 -17.12
N TYR A 192 9.47 18.35 -17.58
CA TYR A 192 9.74 17.28 -18.53
C TYR A 192 9.09 17.47 -19.91
N ASP A 193 8.43 18.61 -20.18
CA ASP A 193 7.72 18.84 -21.45
C ASP A 193 8.63 18.63 -22.67
N GLY A 194 9.87 19.15 -22.63
CA GLY A 194 10.85 18.94 -23.70
C GLY A 194 11.25 17.48 -23.88
N MET A 195 11.39 16.72 -22.79
CA MET A 195 11.75 15.30 -22.84
C MET A 195 10.55 14.43 -23.26
N MET A 196 9.36 14.73 -22.78
CA MET A 196 8.14 13.99 -23.12
C MET A 196 7.73 14.21 -24.56
N ASN A 197 7.84 15.43 -25.09
CA ASN A 197 7.59 15.73 -26.51
C ASN A 197 8.58 15.02 -27.44
N MET A 198 9.82 14.78 -26.99
CA MET A 198 10.84 14.03 -27.74
C MET A 198 10.59 12.52 -27.75
N LEU A 199 9.92 11.97 -26.71
CA LEU A 199 9.67 10.54 -26.54
C LEU A 199 8.31 10.10 -27.09
N LEU A 200 7.34 11.01 -27.18
CA LEU A 200 5.95 10.72 -27.54
C LEU A 200 5.58 11.37 -28.86
N GLU A 201 5.92 10.71 -29.98
CA GLU A 201 5.44 11.11 -31.30
C GLU A 201 3.90 11.04 -31.34
N ASN A 202 3.24 12.16 -31.72
CA ASN A 202 1.78 12.27 -31.87
C ASN A 202 0.94 12.09 -30.61
N GLN A 203 1.53 12.22 -29.42
CA GLN A 203 0.80 12.18 -28.15
C GLN A 203 1.32 13.30 -27.23
N ARG A 204 0.43 13.91 -26.48
CA ARG A 204 0.77 14.87 -25.42
C ARG A 204 0.16 14.42 -24.12
N ILE A 205 0.99 14.32 -23.08
CA ILE A 205 0.55 14.00 -21.73
C ILE A 205 0.83 15.20 -20.84
N ALA A 206 -0.21 15.74 -20.24
CA ALA A 206 -0.11 16.77 -19.20
C ALA A 206 -0.56 16.18 -17.87
N TYR A 207 0.25 16.32 -16.83
CA TYR A 207 -0.06 15.77 -15.51
C TYR A 207 0.37 16.69 -14.38
N ARG A 208 -0.56 16.90 -13.43
CA ARG A 208 -0.29 17.66 -12.19
C ARG A 208 -1.08 17.07 -11.04
N PHE A 209 -0.54 17.22 -9.81
CA PHE A 209 -1.26 16.89 -8.59
C PHE A 209 -0.91 17.82 -7.44
N TYR A 210 -1.75 17.81 -6.41
CA TYR A 210 -1.48 18.51 -5.15
C TYR A 210 -2.04 17.72 -3.96
N ASP A 211 -1.45 17.98 -2.78
CA ASP A 211 -1.95 17.58 -1.47
C ASP A 211 -1.96 18.76 -0.53
N ILE A 212 -2.98 18.78 0.34
CA ILE A 212 -3.09 19.70 1.47
C ILE A 212 -3.39 18.87 2.71
N ASN A 213 -2.64 19.12 3.78
CA ASN A 213 -2.86 18.51 5.08
C ASN A 213 -2.94 19.63 6.12
N MET A 214 -3.91 19.56 7.02
CA MET A 214 -4.08 20.49 8.13
C MET A 214 -4.40 19.72 9.40
N ARG A 215 -3.82 20.15 10.52
CA ARG A 215 -4.12 19.60 11.83
C ARG A 215 -4.11 20.67 12.89
N VAL A 216 -5.14 20.66 13.72
CA VAL A 216 -5.18 21.35 15.01
C VAL A 216 -5.07 20.30 16.10
N LEU A 217 -4.06 20.39 16.96
CA LEU A 217 -3.88 19.53 18.12
C LEU A 217 -4.07 20.35 19.39
N TYR A 218 -5.02 19.94 20.23
CA TYR A 218 -5.30 20.52 21.53
C TYR A 218 -5.07 19.49 22.63
N LYS A 219 -4.23 19.87 23.61
CA LYS A 219 -3.94 19.06 24.81
C LYS A 219 -4.47 19.78 26.06
N PRO A 220 -5.75 19.56 26.41
CA PRO A 220 -6.32 20.19 27.64
C PRO A 220 -5.57 19.77 28.89
N THR A 221 -5.13 18.50 28.95
CA THR A 221 -4.29 17.93 29.99
C THR A 221 -3.12 17.16 29.38
N GLU A 222 -2.19 16.68 30.18
CA GLU A 222 -1.10 15.81 29.73
C GLU A 222 -1.61 14.43 29.28
N ARG A 223 -2.79 14.04 29.73
CA ARG A 223 -3.42 12.74 29.46
C ARG A 223 -4.42 12.78 28.28
N ASP A 224 -4.83 13.97 27.86
CA ASP A 224 -5.85 14.12 26.83
C ASP A 224 -5.31 14.78 25.59
N ASN A 225 -5.58 14.21 24.43
CA ASN A 225 -5.31 14.76 23.10
C ASN A 225 -6.62 14.87 22.32
N VAL A 226 -6.91 16.04 21.82
CA VAL A 226 -8.01 16.27 20.87
C VAL A 226 -7.39 16.77 19.58
N SER A 227 -7.66 16.12 18.45
CA SER A 227 -7.19 16.58 17.14
C SER A 227 -8.33 16.72 16.13
N ILE A 228 -8.26 17.80 15.35
CA ILE A 228 -9.08 18.01 14.16
C ILE A 228 -8.12 17.97 12.98
N GLU A 229 -8.43 17.15 11.99
CA GLU A 229 -7.58 16.90 10.85
C GLU A 229 -8.35 17.03 9.55
N TYR A 230 -7.68 17.56 8.53
CA TYR A 230 -8.17 17.63 7.17
C TYR A 230 -7.07 17.22 6.20
N PHE A 231 -7.44 16.42 5.22
CA PHE A 231 -6.59 16.03 4.10
C PHE A 231 -7.38 16.11 2.79
N GLU A 232 -6.76 16.68 1.77
CA GLU A 232 -7.23 16.64 0.40
C GLU A 232 -6.04 16.38 -0.54
N GLY A 233 -6.18 15.42 -1.43
CA GLY A 233 -5.24 15.15 -2.53
C GLY A 233 -6.00 15.03 -3.84
N SER A 234 -5.47 15.60 -4.92
CA SER A 234 -6.15 15.62 -6.21
C SER A 234 -5.17 15.55 -7.37
N ASP A 235 -5.54 14.81 -8.41
CA ASP A 235 -4.81 14.57 -9.64
C ASP A 235 -5.58 15.02 -10.85
N TYR A 236 -4.85 15.56 -11.83
CA TYR A 236 -5.35 15.97 -13.14
C TYR A 236 -4.42 15.44 -14.21
N ALA A 237 -4.91 14.62 -15.10
CA ALA A 237 -4.18 14.11 -16.25
C ALA A 237 -4.94 14.40 -17.53
N ASN A 238 -4.25 14.89 -18.55
CA ASN A 238 -4.78 15.03 -19.92
C ASN A 238 -3.90 14.20 -20.85
N LEU A 239 -4.52 13.42 -21.70
CA LEU A 239 -3.88 12.63 -22.74
C LEU A 239 -4.50 12.97 -24.08
N ASP A 240 -3.74 13.61 -24.97
CA ASP A 240 -4.14 13.93 -26.33
C ASP A 240 -3.49 12.93 -27.30
N ILE A 241 -4.31 12.19 -28.04
CA ILE A 241 -3.87 11.27 -29.09
C ILE A 241 -4.27 11.88 -30.44
N PHE A 242 -3.35 12.62 -31.07
CA PHE A 242 -3.62 13.39 -32.26
C PHE A 242 -4.02 12.53 -33.46
N THR A 243 -3.47 11.32 -33.60
CA THR A 243 -3.79 10.40 -34.72
C THR A 243 -5.27 10.00 -34.76
N TYR A 244 -5.93 9.92 -33.61
CA TYR A 244 -7.35 9.51 -33.51
C TYR A 244 -8.27 10.64 -33.11
N MET A 245 -7.76 11.87 -32.95
CA MET A 245 -8.50 13.03 -32.44
C MET A 245 -9.19 12.74 -31.10
N ILE A 246 -8.54 11.93 -30.24
CA ILE A 246 -9.04 11.59 -28.92
C ILE A 246 -8.33 12.45 -27.88
N ASN A 247 -9.12 13.15 -27.06
CA ASN A 247 -8.67 13.83 -25.86
C ASN A 247 -9.26 13.11 -24.66
N SER A 248 -8.40 12.60 -23.79
CA SER A 248 -8.81 11.95 -22.55
C SER A 248 -8.40 12.79 -21.34
N ARG A 249 -9.34 13.03 -20.43
CA ARG A 249 -9.14 13.76 -19.18
C ARG A 249 -9.46 12.87 -18.01
N LEU A 250 -8.52 12.78 -17.08
CA LEU A 250 -8.70 12.03 -15.85
C LEU A 250 -8.56 13.00 -14.67
N HIS A 251 -9.51 12.90 -13.76
CA HIS A 251 -9.47 13.63 -12.50
C HIS A 251 -9.86 12.67 -11.37
N TRP A 252 -9.02 12.57 -10.35
CA TRP A 252 -9.33 11.78 -9.17
C TRP A 252 -8.77 12.41 -7.92
N GLY A 253 -9.28 12.01 -6.76
CA GLY A 253 -8.76 12.52 -5.50
C GLY A 253 -9.49 12.00 -4.28
N ASN A 254 -8.86 12.22 -3.13
CA ASN A 254 -9.38 11.89 -1.81
C ASN A 254 -9.63 13.16 -0.99
N ARG A 255 -10.61 13.09 -0.09
CA ARG A 255 -10.87 14.07 0.97
C ARG A 255 -11.15 13.37 2.26
N ASN A 256 -10.48 13.79 3.32
CA ASN A 256 -10.68 13.25 4.66
C ASN A 256 -10.83 14.41 5.66
N ALA A 257 -11.74 14.23 6.61
CA ALA A 257 -11.85 15.09 7.78
C ALA A 257 -12.08 14.20 9.00
N SER A 258 -11.42 14.47 10.12
CA SER A 258 -11.62 13.71 11.35
C SER A 258 -11.52 14.57 12.59
N LEU A 259 -12.30 14.18 13.61
CA LEU A 259 -12.19 14.63 14.99
C LEU A 259 -11.82 13.41 15.84
N ARG A 260 -10.72 13.49 16.56
CA ARG A 260 -10.23 12.41 17.42
C ARG A 260 -10.03 12.92 18.83
N TRP A 261 -10.39 12.08 19.82
CA TRP A 261 -10.03 12.26 21.20
C TRP A 261 -9.38 11.00 21.73
N SER A 262 -8.24 11.16 22.37
CA SER A 262 -7.57 10.08 23.10
C SER A 262 -7.28 10.52 24.53
N HIS A 263 -7.52 9.58 25.46
CA HIS A 263 -7.20 9.73 26.88
C HIS A 263 -6.26 8.60 27.32
N GLN A 264 -5.19 8.96 27.99
CA GLN A 264 -4.21 8.02 28.53
C GLN A 264 -4.25 8.04 30.06
N GLY A 265 -5.10 7.17 30.63
CA GLY A 265 -5.11 6.91 32.05
C GLY A 265 -4.06 5.88 32.49
N ASP A 266 -3.94 5.63 33.77
CA ASP A 266 -2.92 4.73 34.32
C ASP A 266 -3.15 3.25 33.91
N ARG A 267 -4.40 2.82 33.85
CA ARG A 267 -4.79 1.45 33.43
C ARG A 267 -5.77 1.44 32.24
N LEU A 268 -6.36 2.58 31.89
CA LEU A 268 -7.37 2.68 30.83
C LEU A 268 -6.94 3.71 29.80
N MET A 269 -6.84 3.29 28.55
CA MET A 269 -6.62 4.15 27.39
C MET A 269 -7.91 4.17 26.56
N LEU A 270 -8.34 5.37 26.17
CA LEU A 270 -9.53 5.59 25.34
C LEU A 270 -9.11 6.23 24.03
N ASN A 271 -9.67 5.77 22.92
CA ASN A 271 -9.52 6.38 21.60
C ASN A 271 -10.89 6.45 20.93
N HIS A 272 -11.33 7.64 20.65
CA HIS A 272 -12.60 7.89 19.95
C HIS A 272 -12.33 8.72 18.70
N ALA A 273 -13.00 8.41 17.62
CA ALA A 273 -12.90 9.16 16.38
C ALA A 273 -14.25 9.23 15.67
N VAL A 274 -14.54 10.37 15.09
CA VAL A 274 -15.57 10.56 14.07
C VAL A 274 -14.89 11.09 12.82
N TYR A 275 -15.20 10.52 11.66
CA TYR A 275 -14.52 10.87 10.44
C TYR A 275 -15.44 10.83 9.22
N TYR A 276 -15.08 11.64 8.25
CA TYR A 276 -15.59 11.60 6.90
C TYR A 276 -14.43 11.32 5.94
N THR A 277 -14.63 10.41 4.98
CA THR A 277 -13.68 10.14 3.92
C THR A 277 -14.41 9.98 2.59
N ALA A 278 -13.83 10.48 1.52
CA ALA A 278 -14.40 10.39 0.19
C ALA A 278 -13.29 10.18 -0.85
N TYR A 279 -13.59 9.39 -1.86
CA TYR A 279 -12.83 9.26 -3.09
C TYR A 279 -13.75 9.46 -4.28
N ARG A 280 -13.26 10.17 -5.28
CA ARG A 280 -13.95 10.37 -6.55
C ARG A 280 -12.96 10.21 -7.70
N SER A 281 -13.39 9.56 -8.77
CA SER A 281 -12.69 9.53 -10.05
C SER A 281 -13.64 9.89 -11.18
N VAL A 282 -13.12 10.55 -12.21
CA VAL A 282 -13.83 10.88 -13.44
C VAL A 282 -12.87 10.65 -14.60
N PHE A 283 -13.24 9.80 -15.51
CA PHE A 283 -12.55 9.61 -16.78
C PHE A 283 -13.45 10.14 -17.91
N ASP A 284 -12.99 11.18 -18.59
CA ASP A 284 -13.65 11.78 -19.73
C ASP A 284 -12.87 11.46 -21.00
N MET A 285 -13.52 10.91 -22.01
CA MET A 285 -12.98 10.73 -23.35
C MET A 285 -13.80 11.55 -24.33
N LEU A 286 -13.14 12.45 -25.06
CA LEU A 286 -13.74 13.32 -26.05
C LEU A 286 -13.19 12.95 -27.44
N GLN A 287 -14.07 12.73 -28.38
CA GLN A 287 -13.74 12.47 -29.78
C GLN A 287 -14.67 13.27 -30.67
N THR A 288 -14.14 14.27 -31.39
CA THR A 288 -14.87 15.17 -32.32
C THR A 288 -16.14 15.75 -31.69
N ASP A 289 -17.29 15.06 -31.83
CA ASP A 289 -18.62 15.48 -31.41
C ASP A 289 -19.24 14.59 -30.32
N SER A 290 -18.46 13.63 -29.80
CA SER A 290 -18.93 12.65 -28.80
C SER A 290 -18.10 12.72 -27.55
N ARG A 291 -18.75 12.54 -26.39
CA ARG A 291 -18.12 12.47 -25.09
C ARG A 291 -18.59 11.22 -24.34
N ILE A 292 -17.64 10.48 -23.79
CA ILE A 292 -17.87 9.38 -22.87
C ILE A 292 -17.29 9.77 -21.52
N CYS A 293 -18.14 9.84 -20.50
CA CYS A 293 -17.75 10.16 -19.13
C CYS A 293 -18.02 8.96 -18.22
N LEU A 294 -17.02 8.55 -17.45
CA LEU A 294 -17.06 7.43 -16.51
C LEU A 294 -16.81 7.95 -15.08
N PRO A 295 -17.83 8.49 -14.40
CA PRO A 295 -17.70 8.93 -13.03
C PRO A 295 -17.87 7.77 -12.05
N ALA A 296 -17.04 7.73 -10.98
CA ALA A 296 -17.20 6.83 -9.86
C ALA A 296 -16.89 7.54 -8.54
N SER A 297 -17.54 7.13 -7.46
CA SER A 297 -17.22 7.68 -6.13
C SER A 297 -17.61 6.74 -4.98
N ILE A 298 -16.93 6.90 -3.85
CA ILE A 298 -17.28 6.33 -2.56
C ILE A 298 -17.12 7.40 -1.49
N GLN A 299 -18.10 7.49 -0.59
CA GLN A 299 -18.09 8.37 0.57
C GLN A 299 -18.42 7.56 1.79
N THR A 300 -17.77 7.84 2.91
CA THR A 300 -18.01 7.15 4.19
C THR A 300 -18.00 8.16 5.33
N LEU A 301 -19.07 8.12 6.12
CA LEU A 301 -19.13 8.74 7.45
C LEU A 301 -18.97 7.62 8.46
N GLY A 302 -17.99 7.74 9.37
CA GLY A 302 -17.70 6.70 10.35
C GLY A 302 -17.49 7.27 11.75
N ALA A 303 -17.80 6.43 12.74
CA ALA A 303 -17.49 6.65 14.14
C ALA A 303 -16.87 5.38 14.73
N LYS A 304 -15.81 5.56 15.52
CA LYS A 304 -15.05 4.48 16.14
C LYS A 304 -14.75 4.80 17.60
N SER A 305 -14.82 3.77 18.43
CA SER A 305 -14.50 3.82 19.85
C SER A 305 -13.67 2.59 20.20
N GLU A 306 -12.48 2.80 20.76
CA GLU A 306 -11.55 1.76 21.20
C GLU A 306 -11.12 2.04 22.63
N GLN A 307 -11.20 1.03 23.48
CA GLN A 307 -10.74 1.05 24.85
C GLN A 307 -9.67 -0.02 25.04
N ARG A 308 -8.61 0.32 25.78
CA ARG A 308 -7.58 -0.62 26.22
C ARG A 308 -7.47 -0.56 27.72
N TYR A 309 -7.72 -1.68 28.37
CA TYR A 309 -7.61 -1.84 29.81
C TYR A 309 -6.44 -2.74 30.15
N MET A 310 -5.50 -2.21 30.94
CA MET A 310 -4.31 -2.91 31.39
C MET A 310 -4.61 -3.54 32.76
N ALA A 311 -4.87 -4.84 32.78
CA ALA A 311 -4.91 -5.64 34.00
C ALA A 311 -3.50 -6.18 34.29
N ASP A 312 -3.31 -6.80 35.48
CA ASP A 312 -1.97 -7.23 35.94
C ASP A 312 -1.33 -8.28 35.01
N TYR A 313 -2.13 -9.14 34.37
CA TYR A 313 -1.64 -10.23 33.48
C TYR A 313 -2.20 -10.19 32.07
N CYS A 314 -3.03 -9.19 31.74
CA CYS A 314 -3.76 -9.14 30.50
C CYS A 314 -3.96 -7.70 30.04
N LEU A 315 -3.70 -7.44 28.74
CA LEU A 315 -4.18 -6.24 28.06
C LEU A 315 -5.47 -6.57 27.33
N LEU A 316 -6.57 -6.00 27.78
CA LEU A 316 -7.86 -6.14 27.16
C LEU A 316 -8.11 -4.95 26.22
N THR A 317 -8.33 -5.24 24.94
CA THR A 317 -8.71 -4.25 23.93
C THR A 317 -10.12 -4.56 23.45
N TYR A 318 -11.05 -3.61 23.58
CA TYR A 318 -12.42 -3.77 23.13
C TYR A 318 -12.95 -2.47 22.52
N GLY A 319 -14.02 -2.58 21.75
CA GLY A 319 -14.60 -1.41 21.12
C GLY A 319 -15.61 -1.73 20.04
N GLY A 320 -15.91 -0.72 19.26
CA GLY A 320 -16.82 -0.85 18.13
C GLY A 320 -16.67 0.29 17.14
N GLU A 321 -17.22 0.08 15.98
CA GLU A 321 -17.30 1.08 14.93
C GLU A 321 -18.60 0.97 14.16
N VAL A 322 -19.02 2.09 13.58
CA VAL A 322 -20.15 2.16 12.65
C VAL A 322 -19.75 3.05 11.48
N MET A 323 -20.10 2.64 10.28
CA MET A 323 -19.81 3.36 9.04
C MET A 323 -21.05 3.36 8.15
N ARG A 324 -21.36 4.51 7.55
CA ARG A 324 -22.34 4.62 6.47
C ARG A 324 -21.61 4.95 5.18
N HIS A 325 -21.82 4.13 4.17
CA HIS A 325 -21.23 4.25 2.86
C HIS A 325 -22.26 4.73 1.84
N VAL A 326 -21.86 5.65 0.98
CA VAL A 326 -22.60 6.05 -0.22
C VAL A 326 -21.66 5.81 -1.41
N ILE A 327 -21.99 4.83 -2.23
CA ILE A 327 -21.16 4.35 -3.31
C ILE A 327 -21.90 4.60 -4.62
N ALA A 328 -21.24 5.26 -5.57
CA ALA A 328 -21.70 5.36 -6.94
C ALA A 328 -20.68 4.62 -7.82
N PRO A 329 -20.95 3.37 -8.18
CA PRO A 329 -20.17 2.62 -9.14
C PRO A 329 -20.07 3.35 -10.47
N GLN A 330 -19.10 2.95 -11.28
CA GLN A 330 -18.92 3.52 -12.61
C GLN A 330 -20.17 3.26 -13.48
N ALA A 331 -20.77 4.33 -13.99
CA ALA A 331 -21.87 4.26 -14.93
C ALA A 331 -21.55 5.17 -16.13
N PRO A 332 -21.47 4.64 -17.36
CA PRO A 332 -21.16 5.42 -18.54
C PRO A 332 -22.23 6.49 -18.81
N GLN A 333 -21.75 7.70 -19.10
CA GLN A 333 -22.56 8.82 -19.58
C GLN A 333 -22.07 9.19 -20.97
N ILE A 334 -22.89 8.97 -21.99
CA ILE A 334 -22.52 9.19 -23.39
C ILE A 334 -23.34 10.33 -23.93
N THR A 335 -22.69 11.30 -24.55
CA THR A 335 -23.32 12.44 -25.20
C THR A 335 -22.73 12.65 -26.60
N GLY A 336 -23.48 13.29 -27.52
CA GLY A 336 -23.08 13.50 -28.90
C GLY A 336 -23.63 12.44 -29.85
N SER A 337 -22.96 12.19 -30.97
CA SER A 337 -23.45 11.30 -32.05
C SER A 337 -23.60 9.83 -31.63
N TYR A 338 -22.88 9.41 -30.58
CA TYR A 338 -22.97 8.05 -30.01
C TYR A 338 -23.91 7.98 -28.79
N ALA A 339 -24.70 9.06 -28.53
CA ALA A 339 -25.63 9.05 -27.41
C ALA A 339 -26.81 8.14 -27.73
N THR A 340 -26.88 6.97 -27.11
CA THR A 340 -27.99 6.05 -27.26
C THR A 340 -28.97 6.19 -26.10
N THR A 341 -28.48 5.99 -24.87
CA THR A 341 -29.29 6.15 -23.66
C THR A 341 -28.34 6.42 -22.47
N ASN A 342 -28.63 7.45 -21.67
CA ASN A 342 -27.92 7.67 -20.41
C ASN A 342 -28.34 6.60 -19.40
N MET A 343 -27.41 5.78 -18.96
CA MET A 343 -27.67 4.84 -17.89
C MET A 343 -27.90 5.57 -16.57
N PRO A 344 -28.96 5.23 -15.83
CA PRO A 344 -29.19 5.83 -14.52
C PRO A 344 -28.02 5.48 -13.58
N ARG A 345 -27.50 6.49 -12.90
CA ARG A 345 -26.46 6.31 -11.90
C ARG A 345 -27.04 5.48 -10.74
N GLN A 346 -26.57 4.24 -10.59
CA GLN A 346 -26.97 3.39 -9.47
C GLN A 346 -26.17 3.79 -8.24
N VAL A 347 -26.82 4.38 -7.25
CA VAL A 347 -26.20 4.69 -5.97
C VAL A 347 -26.51 3.55 -4.99
N GLN A 348 -25.46 2.98 -4.40
CA GLN A 348 -25.55 1.95 -3.37
C GLN A 348 -25.32 2.62 -2.00
N GLU A 349 -26.27 2.48 -1.11
CA GLU A 349 -26.14 2.91 0.27
C GLU A 349 -26.00 1.69 1.19
N ALA A 350 -24.98 1.69 2.04
CA ALA A 350 -24.73 0.60 2.94
C ALA A 350 -24.31 1.09 4.32
N THR A 351 -24.66 0.31 5.34
CA THR A 351 -24.22 0.53 6.72
C THR A 351 -23.41 -0.68 7.18
N GLU A 352 -22.20 -0.42 7.64
CA GLU A 352 -21.31 -1.42 8.24
C GLU A 352 -21.11 -1.10 9.72
N GLY A 353 -21.23 -2.10 10.58
CA GLY A 353 -20.97 -1.96 12.00
C GLY A 353 -20.20 -3.16 12.54
N ALA A 354 -19.41 -2.95 13.59
CA ALA A 354 -18.71 -4.03 14.24
C ALA A 354 -18.48 -3.74 15.73
N VAL A 355 -18.45 -4.82 16.51
CA VAL A 355 -17.94 -4.82 17.89
C VAL A 355 -16.83 -5.86 17.98
N TYR A 356 -15.81 -5.58 18.79
CA TYR A 356 -14.68 -6.47 18.93
C TYR A 356 -14.13 -6.48 20.35
N MET A 357 -13.50 -7.60 20.68
CA MET A 357 -12.79 -7.80 21.93
C MET A 357 -11.56 -8.68 21.69
N GLN A 358 -10.43 -8.28 22.25
CA GLN A 358 -9.15 -8.98 22.20
C GLN A 358 -8.53 -8.98 23.59
N ALA A 359 -7.94 -10.10 23.97
CA ALA A 359 -7.14 -10.24 25.17
C ALA A 359 -5.72 -10.67 24.80
N ASP A 360 -4.74 -9.92 25.26
CA ASP A 360 -3.32 -10.21 25.14
C ASP A 360 -2.85 -10.69 26.51
N ILE A 361 -2.58 -11.98 26.64
CA ILE A 361 -2.35 -12.67 27.92
C ILE A 361 -0.91 -13.21 27.97
N MET A 362 -0.15 -12.79 28.96
CA MET A 362 1.14 -13.39 29.27
C MET A 362 0.90 -14.65 30.13
N LEU A 363 0.96 -15.83 29.51
CA LEU A 363 0.77 -17.09 30.23
C LEU A 363 1.96 -17.39 31.15
N ASN A 364 3.18 -17.05 30.71
CA ASN A 364 4.42 -17.05 31.47
C ASN A 364 5.45 -16.17 30.74
N HIS A 365 6.70 -16.09 31.26
CA HIS A 365 7.75 -15.26 30.67
C HIS A 365 8.12 -15.62 29.21
N ALA A 366 7.83 -16.85 28.77
CA ALA A 366 8.17 -17.34 27.45
C ALA A 366 6.97 -17.45 26.50
N VAL A 367 5.72 -17.38 27.00
CA VAL A 367 4.52 -17.65 26.18
C VAL A 367 3.50 -16.55 26.33
N GLU A 368 3.17 -15.93 25.24
CA GLU A 368 2.11 -14.93 25.10
C GLU A 368 1.00 -15.47 24.18
N LEU A 369 -0.25 -15.31 24.61
CA LEU A 369 -1.45 -15.68 23.86
C LEU A 369 -2.26 -14.43 23.58
N VAL A 370 -2.51 -14.14 22.31
CA VAL A 370 -3.41 -13.07 21.86
C VAL A 370 -4.63 -13.70 21.22
N GLY A 371 -5.79 -13.53 21.80
CA GLY A 371 -7.05 -14.09 21.31
C GLY A 371 -8.12 -13.04 21.22
N GLY A 372 -8.97 -13.12 20.20
CA GLY A 372 -10.07 -12.17 20.09
C GLY A 372 -11.10 -12.56 19.03
N LEU A 373 -12.23 -11.85 19.10
CA LEU A 373 -13.37 -12.00 18.20
C LEU A 373 -13.85 -10.63 17.75
N ARG A 374 -14.11 -10.51 16.45
CA ARG A 374 -14.80 -9.39 15.83
C ARG A 374 -16.16 -9.88 15.31
N LEU A 375 -17.23 -9.27 15.75
CA LEU A 375 -18.58 -9.49 15.22
C LEU A 375 -18.92 -8.28 14.35
N SER A 376 -19.14 -8.50 13.07
CA SER A 376 -19.48 -7.46 12.11
C SER A 376 -20.84 -7.70 11.48
N GLY A 377 -21.57 -6.62 11.21
CA GLY A 377 -22.81 -6.60 10.50
C GLY A 377 -22.75 -5.63 9.33
N PHE A 378 -23.31 -6.01 8.21
CA PHE A 378 -23.41 -5.19 7.02
C PHE A 378 -24.85 -5.17 6.53
N TYR A 379 -25.36 -4.00 6.24
CA TYR A 379 -26.70 -3.80 5.71
C TYR A 379 -26.66 -2.96 4.45
N ASN A 380 -27.14 -3.53 3.37
CA ASN A 380 -27.44 -2.83 2.11
C ASN A 380 -28.93 -3.06 1.79
N THR A 381 -29.27 -4.22 1.23
CA THR A 381 -30.66 -4.66 1.01
C THR A 381 -31.11 -5.66 2.06
N ARG A 382 -30.17 -6.37 2.67
CA ARG A 382 -30.38 -7.35 3.75
C ARG A 382 -29.25 -7.30 4.77
N TRP A 383 -29.52 -7.80 5.97
CA TRP A 383 -28.48 -7.98 6.98
C TRP A 383 -27.58 -9.16 6.66
N GLN A 384 -26.28 -8.93 6.78
CA GLN A 384 -25.23 -9.95 6.67
C GLN A 384 -24.37 -9.83 7.94
N MET A 385 -24.31 -10.88 8.74
CA MET A 385 -23.56 -10.89 10.01
C MET A 385 -22.48 -11.96 9.96
N VAL A 386 -21.29 -11.63 10.41
CA VAL A 386 -20.12 -12.52 10.41
C VAL A 386 -19.34 -12.36 11.70
N GLY A 387 -18.78 -13.49 12.18
CA GLY A 387 -17.82 -13.52 13.28
C GLY A 387 -16.43 -13.93 12.80
N ASP A 388 -15.44 -13.08 13.07
CA ASP A 388 -14.04 -13.27 12.68
C ASP A 388 -13.17 -13.51 13.92
N PRO A 389 -12.96 -14.79 14.33
CA PRO A 389 -12.02 -15.12 15.40
C PRO A 389 -10.57 -14.97 14.91
N ARG A 390 -9.68 -14.56 15.82
CA ARG A 390 -8.23 -14.49 15.59
C ARG A 390 -7.48 -14.97 16.80
N LEU A 391 -6.41 -15.73 16.57
CA LEU A 391 -5.55 -16.27 17.60
C LEU A 391 -4.10 -16.12 17.17
N THR A 392 -3.26 -15.66 18.09
CA THR A 392 -1.81 -15.60 17.94
C THR A 392 -1.16 -16.18 19.18
N LEU A 393 -0.28 -17.16 18.99
CA LEU A 393 0.56 -17.73 20.03
C LEU A 393 2.00 -17.29 19.75
N ARG A 394 2.65 -16.64 20.73
CA ARG A 394 4.06 -16.28 20.69
C ARG A 394 4.83 -17.09 21.71
N TYR A 395 5.95 -17.61 21.28
CA TYR A 395 6.87 -18.36 22.12
C TYR A 395 8.28 -17.76 22.04
N HIS A 396 8.77 -17.34 23.18
CA HIS A 396 10.08 -16.69 23.39
C HIS A 396 11.01 -17.64 24.15
N PRO A 397 11.66 -18.63 23.47
CA PRO A 397 12.60 -19.52 24.13
C PRO A 397 13.80 -18.77 24.71
N SER A 398 14.12 -17.60 24.18
CA SER A 398 15.14 -16.69 24.67
C SER A 398 14.76 -15.24 24.36
N SER A 399 15.49 -14.27 24.91
CA SER A 399 15.33 -12.84 24.59
C SER A 399 15.72 -12.47 23.16
N LEU A 400 16.31 -13.40 22.40
CA LEU A 400 16.80 -13.22 21.04
C LEU A 400 15.97 -13.98 20.00
N THR A 401 15.10 -14.90 20.42
CA THR A 401 14.35 -15.78 19.54
C THR A 401 12.86 -15.67 19.82
N THR A 402 12.06 -15.47 18.79
CA THR A 402 10.60 -15.49 18.90
C THR A 402 10.00 -16.33 17.79
N TRP A 403 9.14 -17.26 18.15
CA TRP A 403 8.24 -17.98 17.27
C TRP A 403 6.84 -17.41 17.40
N GLN A 404 6.12 -17.30 16.29
CA GLN A 404 4.73 -16.89 16.28
C GLN A 404 3.91 -17.77 15.36
N LEU A 405 2.82 -18.30 15.88
CA LEU A 405 1.76 -18.95 15.11
C LEU A 405 0.52 -18.07 15.15
N THR A 406 0.01 -17.68 13.98
CA THR A 406 -1.21 -16.87 13.85
C THR A 406 -2.23 -17.61 13.01
N ALA A 407 -3.48 -17.63 13.45
CA ALA A 407 -4.62 -18.13 12.70
C ALA A 407 -5.80 -17.15 12.84
N GLY A 408 -6.52 -16.91 11.73
CA GLY A 408 -7.66 -16.00 11.79
C GLY A 408 -8.57 -16.07 10.59
N SER A 409 -9.79 -15.54 10.81
CA SER A 409 -10.78 -15.25 9.78
C SER A 409 -10.86 -13.75 9.54
N TYR A 410 -11.14 -13.37 8.30
CA TYR A 410 -11.19 -11.98 7.83
C TYR A 410 -12.30 -11.85 6.80
N THR A 411 -13.14 -10.84 6.96
CA THR A 411 -14.28 -10.56 6.07
C THR A 411 -14.15 -9.19 5.44
N GLN A 412 -14.68 -9.01 4.23
CA GLN A 412 -14.69 -7.74 3.51
C GLN A 412 -16.02 -7.57 2.78
N TYR A 413 -16.65 -6.40 2.97
CA TYR A 413 -17.96 -6.07 2.39
C TYR A 413 -17.88 -5.09 1.22
N LEU A 414 -16.80 -4.33 1.10
CA LEU A 414 -16.56 -3.39 0.01
C LEU A 414 -15.54 -3.98 -0.96
N HIS A 415 -15.85 -3.97 -2.25
CA HIS A 415 -15.00 -4.54 -3.29
C HIS A 415 -14.58 -3.45 -4.26
N GLN A 416 -13.32 -3.43 -4.66
CA GLN A 416 -12.83 -2.59 -5.75
C GLN A 416 -12.71 -3.46 -6.98
N VAL A 417 -13.33 -3.05 -8.07
CA VAL A 417 -13.36 -3.76 -9.35
C VAL A 417 -13.06 -2.80 -10.49
N GLY A 418 -12.61 -3.30 -11.63
CA GLY A 418 -12.32 -2.49 -12.81
C GLY A 418 -11.12 -2.97 -13.62
N PHE A 419 -10.61 -2.12 -14.50
CA PHE A 419 -9.64 -2.46 -15.55
C PHE A 419 -8.17 -2.18 -15.19
N SER A 420 -7.76 -2.22 -13.98
CA SER A 420 -6.55 -1.56 -13.46
C SER A 420 -5.20 -2.14 -13.88
N SER A 421 -5.10 -2.87 -14.97
CA SER A 421 -3.79 -3.41 -15.39
C SER A 421 -2.71 -2.34 -15.67
N ASN A 422 -3.10 -1.08 -15.87
CA ASN A 422 -2.21 -0.02 -16.36
C ASN A 422 -2.03 1.17 -15.38
N GLY A 423 -2.42 1.02 -14.10
CA GLY A 423 -2.30 2.12 -13.11
C GLY A 423 -3.23 3.30 -13.35
N LEU A 424 -4.16 3.22 -14.30
CA LEU A 424 -5.20 4.21 -14.48
C LEU A 424 -6.24 4.08 -13.36
N PRO A 425 -6.79 5.18 -12.81
CA PRO A 425 -7.81 5.15 -11.77
C PRO A 425 -9.19 4.79 -12.33
N THR A 426 -9.26 3.70 -13.08
CA THR A 426 -10.50 3.17 -13.68
C THR A 426 -11.19 2.13 -12.80
N GLU A 427 -10.60 1.82 -11.66
CA GLU A 427 -11.21 0.99 -10.63
C GLU A 427 -12.26 1.79 -9.86
N PHE A 428 -13.34 1.12 -9.51
CA PHE A 428 -14.43 1.68 -8.72
C PHE A 428 -14.90 0.73 -7.63
N TRP A 429 -15.57 1.29 -6.62
CA TRP A 429 -16.05 0.54 -5.48
C TRP A 429 -17.48 0.06 -5.70
N ILE A 430 -17.78 -1.14 -5.20
CA ILE A 430 -19.12 -1.71 -5.05
C ILE A 430 -19.28 -2.28 -3.65
N SER A 431 -20.51 -2.38 -3.19
CA SER A 431 -20.84 -3.03 -1.92
C SER A 431 -21.27 -4.48 -2.14
N SER A 432 -21.10 -5.31 -1.12
CA SER A 432 -21.78 -6.60 -1.06
C SER A 432 -23.30 -6.42 -1.10
N ASP A 433 -23.97 -7.24 -1.93
CA ASP A 433 -25.41 -7.23 -2.10
C ASP A 433 -25.97 -8.65 -2.34
N ASN A 434 -27.12 -8.76 -3.01
CA ASN A 434 -27.71 -10.06 -3.35
C ASN A 434 -26.94 -10.81 -4.45
N GLY A 435 -26.22 -10.10 -5.33
CA GLY A 435 -25.40 -10.66 -6.42
C GLY A 435 -23.95 -10.88 -6.02
N VAL A 436 -23.43 -10.08 -5.09
CA VAL A 436 -22.02 -10.08 -4.68
C VAL A 436 -21.93 -10.33 -3.17
N ALA A 437 -21.65 -11.57 -2.79
CA ALA A 437 -21.48 -11.95 -1.40
C ALA A 437 -20.21 -11.34 -0.78
N PRO A 438 -20.13 -11.12 0.55
CA PRO A 438 -18.90 -10.71 1.21
C PRO A 438 -17.75 -11.65 0.88
N GLN A 439 -16.59 -11.07 0.62
CA GLN A 439 -15.35 -11.83 0.51
C GLN A 439 -14.87 -12.23 1.91
N TYR A 440 -14.28 -13.40 2.02
CA TYR A 440 -13.63 -13.80 3.25
C TYR A 440 -12.36 -14.60 3.03
N ALA A 441 -11.45 -14.51 3.99
CA ALA A 441 -10.20 -15.24 4.03
C ALA A 441 -10.04 -15.98 5.35
N ARG A 442 -9.52 -17.21 5.29
CA ARG A 442 -8.98 -17.93 6.45
C ARG A 442 -7.49 -18.06 6.26
N LYS A 443 -6.74 -17.49 7.19
CA LYS A 443 -5.27 -17.39 7.10
C LYS A 443 -4.62 -18.07 8.29
N VAL A 444 -3.51 -18.77 8.03
CA VAL A 444 -2.58 -19.29 9.03
C VAL A 444 -1.18 -18.89 8.63
N SER A 445 -0.36 -18.47 9.59
CA SER A 445 1.07 -18.20 9.37
C SER A 445 1.92 -18.66 10.55
N LEU A 446 3.13 -19.11 10.24
CA LEU A 446 4.17 -19.43 11.21
C LEU A 446 5.38 -18.56 10.91
N ALA A 447 5.82 -17.81 11.90
CA ALA A 447 6.95 -16.90 11.79
C ALA A 447 8.02 -17.18 12.85
N LEU A 448 9.28 -16.97 12.45
CA LEU A 448 10.46 -16.99 13.31
C LEU A 448 11.20 -15.68 13.17
N GLN A 449 11.55 -15.06 14.28
CA GLN A 449 12.45 -13.93 14.33
C GLN A 449 13.62 -14.26 15.25
N GLN A 450 14.84 -14.11 14.75
CA GLN A 450 16.07 -14.38 15.45
C GLN A 450 17.00 -13.17 15.42
N GLU A 451 17.38 -12.67 16.58
CA GLU A 451 18.43 -11.65 16.72
C GLU A 451 19.79 -12.34 16.84
N LEU A 452 20.81 -11.76 16.20
CA LEU A 452 22.17 -12.30 16.14
C LEU A 452 23.20 -11.20 16.45
N ALA A 453 24.37 -11.60 16.93
CA ALA A 453 25.53 -10.72 17.20
C ALA A 453 25.11 -9.46 17.97
N ASP A 454 24.60 -9.63 19.18
CA ASP A 454 24.16 -8.56 20.08
C ASP A 454 23.11 -7.63 19.41
N ARG A 455 22.18 -8.23 18.67
CA ARG A 455 21.11 -7.55 17.91
C ARG A 455 21.59 -6.68 16.73
N ARG A 456 22.86 -6.84 16.32
CA ARG A 456 23.36 -6.16 15.10
C ARG A 456 22.69 -6.68 13.83
N TYR A 457 22.33 -7.96 13.82
CA TYR A 457 21.59 -8.58 12.72
C TYR A 457 20.29 -9.18 13.21
N ARG A 458 19.30 -9.20 12.31
CA ARG A 458 18.02 -9.87 12.53
C ARG A 458 17.69 -10.74 11.32
N ILE A 459 17.34 -11.98 11.57
CA ILE A 459 16.75 -12.88 10.57
C ILE A 459 15.28 -13.02 10.89
N SER A 460 14.45 -12.89 9.87
CA SER A 460 13.01 -13.12 9.96
C SER A 460 12.57 -14.07 8.86
N VAL A 461 11.76 -15.06 9.20
CA VAL A 461 11.21 -16.06 8.29
C VAL A 461 9.71 -16.21 8.57
N GLU A 462 8.87 -16.10 7.58
CA GLU A 462 7.44 -16.36 7.70
C GLU A 462 6.99 -17.30 6.59
N THR A 463 6.21 -18.30 6.92
CA THR A 463 5.41 -19.08 5.96
C THR A 463 3.94 -18.87 6.23
N TYR A 464 3.16 -18.78 5.16
CA TYR A 464 1.73 -18.50 5.27
C TYR A 464 0.90 -19.30 4.27
N PHE A 465 -0.34 -19.53 4.65
CA PHE A 465 -1.38 -20.09 3.81
C PHE A 465 -2.70 -19.37 4.07
N ALA A 466 -3.38 -18.95 3.01
CA ALA A 466 -4.71 -18.35 3.09
C ALA A 466 -5.64 -18.96 2.04
N ARG A 467 -6.85 -19.34 2.45
CA ARG A 467 -7.96 -19.67 1.56
C ARG A 467 -8.84 -18.44 1.41
N LEU A 468 -9.09 -18.06 0.16
CA LEU A 468 -9.93 -16.91 -0.20
C LEU A 468 -11.23 -17.42 -0.83
N CYS A 469 -12.35 -16.84 -0.43
CA CYS A 469 -13.66 -17.19 -0.95
C CYS A 469 -14.40 -15.95 -1.41
N ASN A 470 -15.32 -16.14 -2.36
CA ASN A 470 -16.13 -15.09 -2.98
C ASN A 470 -15.28 -13.96 -3.57
N GLN A 471 -14.14 -14.31 -4.16
CA GLN A 471 -13.31 -13.33 -4.87
C GLN A 471 -14.07 -12.80 -6.07
N VAL A 472 -14.02 -11.49 -6.29
CA VAL A 472 -14.75 -10.83 -7.38
C VAL A 472 -13.75 -10.28 -8.38
N GLU A 473 -13.96 -10.59 -9.67
CA GLU A 473 -13.22 -9.99 -10.77
C GLU A 473 -14.19 -9.40 -11.78
N TYR A 474 -13.76 -8.34 -12.47
CA TYR A 474 -14.50 -7.71 -13.54
C TYR A 474 -14.04 -8.27 -14.89
N LYS A 475 -14.94 -8.93 -15.62
CA LYS A 475 -14.65 -9.53 -16.95
C LYS A 475 -14.93 -8.59 -18.12
N GLY A 476 -15.58 -7.44 -17.87
CA GLY A 476 -15.89 -6.45 -18.89
C GLY A 476 -14.63 -5.77 -19.44
N ASN A 477 -14.78 -5.14 -20.58
CA ASN A 477 -13.76 -4.28 -21.19
C ASN A 477 -14.27 -2.84 -21.31
N ALA A 478 -13.37 -1.89 -21.61
CA ALA A 478 -13.74 -0.47 -21.72
C ALA A 478 -14.79 -0.21 -22.81
N LEU A 479 -14.81 -1.02 -23.89
CA LEU A 479 -15.80 -0.91 -24.97
C LEU A 479 -17.15 -1.48 -24.56
N GLY A 480 -17.18 -2.51 -23.72
CA GLY A 480 -18.42 -3.07 -23.17
C GLY A 480 -19.19 -2.11 -22.28
N LEU A 481 -18.51 -1.09 -21.71
CA LEU A 481 -19.16 -0.01 -20.96
C LEU A 481 -20.02 0.92 -21.83
N ILE A 482 -19.85 0.88 -23.14
CA ILE A 482 -20.49 1.80 -24.10
C ILE A 482 -21.74 1.17 -24.73
N THR A 483 -22.02 -0.11 -24.45
CA THR A 483 -23.19 -0.81 -25.02
C THR A 483 -24.48 -0.45 -24.28
N GLU A 484 -25.62 -0.45 -25.00
CA GLU A 484 -26.95 -0.11 -24.45
C GLU A 484 -27.43 -1.09 -23.35
N GLU A 485 -26.85 -2.29 -23.28
CA GLU A 485 -27.22 -3.37 -22.36
C GLU A 485 -26.19 -3.58 -21.25
N TYR A 486 -25.44 -2.54 -20.85
CA TYR A 486 -24.46 -2.68 -19.78
C TYR A 486 -25.14 -2.98 -18.43
N ASP A 487 -24.99 -4.20 -17.93
CA ASP A 487 -25.27 -4.59 -16.55
C ASP A 487 -23.96 -4.90 -15.82
N LEU A 488 -23.73 -4.17 -14.70
CA LEU A 488 -22.56 -4.37 -13.87
C LEU A 488 -22.49 -5.82 -13.34
N ASN A 489 -23.61 -6.38 -12.90
CA ASN A 489 -23.64 -7.72 -12.28
C ASN A 489 -23.31 -8.82 -13.30
N GLU A 490 -23.71 -8.68 -14.54
CA GLU A 490 -23.38 -9.63 -15.62
C GLU A 490 -21.87 -9.59 -15.98
N ASN A 491 -21.20 -8.48 -15.68
CA ASN A 491 -19.77 -8.30 -15.91
C ASN A 491 -18.90 -8.69 -14.70
N LEU A 492 -19.48 -9.16 -13.61
CA LEU A 492 -18.76 -9.68 -12.46
C LEU A 492 -18.69 -11.20 -12.50
N VAL A 493 -17.53 -11.74 -12.15
CA VAL A 493 -17.34 -13.17 -11.90
C VAL A 493 -16.90 -13.38 -10.46
N VAL A 494 -17.49 -14.41 -9.83
CA VAL A 494 -17.20 -14.76 -8.44
C VAL A 494 -16.48 -16.10 -8.39
N GLY A 495 -15.45 -16.16 -7.55
CA GLY A 495 -14.60 -17.35 -7.45
C GLY A 495 -13.93 -17.52 -6.10
N ASN A 496 -12.99 -18.44 -6.07
CA ASN A 496 -12.21 -18.75 -4.88
C ASN A 496 -10.72 -18.76 -5.21
N GLY A 497 -9.88 -18.67 -4.20
CA GLY A 497 -8.43 -18.73 -4.40
C GLY A 497 -7.67 -19.19 -3.17
N TYR A 498 -6.37 -19.32 -3.38
CA TYR A 498 -5.42 -19.61 -2.32
C TYR A 498 -4.23 -18.66 -2.45
N ASN A 499 -3.70 -18.19 -1.32
CA ASN A 499 -2.41 -17.51 -1.26
C ASN A 499 -1.50 -18.32 -0.35
N TYR A 500 -0.29 -18.60 -0.79
CA TYR A 500 0.70 -19.27 0.05
C TYR A 500 2.11 -18.90 -0.38
N GLY A 501 3.01 -18.91 0.58
CA GLY A 501 4.38 -18.51 0.32
C GLY A 501 5.29 -18.54 1.53
N VAL A 502 6.52 -18.08 1.29
CA VAL A 502 7.58 -17.91 2.28
C VAL A 502 8.22 -16.55 2.10
N ASP A 503 8.32 -15.81 3.18
CA ASP A 503 8.96 -14.50 3.27
C ASP A 503 10.22 -14.60 4.13
N LEU A 504 11.35 -14.10 3.63
CA LEU A 504 12.64 -14.09 4.31
C LEU A 504 13.17 -12.65 4.39
N MET A 505 13.80 -12.28 5.49
CA MET A 505 14.51 -11.02 5.63
C MET A 505 15.76 -11.19 6.48
N LEU A 506 16.89 -10.72 5.97
CA LEU A 506 18.12 -10.51 6.73
C LEU A 506 18.32 -9.00 6.85
N GLN A 507 18.30 -8.48 8.05
CA GLN A 507 18.46 -7.06 8.37
C GLN A 507 19.73 -6.82 9.17
N LYS A 508 20.48 -5.76 8.81
CA LYS A 508 21.60 -5.21 9.58
C LYS A 508 21.16 -3.87 10.18
N ASN A 509 21.15 -3.80 11.52
CA ASN A 509 20.54 -2.70 12.25
C ASN A 509 21.52 -1.59 12.66
N VAL A 510 22.80 -1.92 12.84
CA VAL A 510 23.79 -1.05 13.51
C VAL A 510 25.04 -0.88 12.64
N GLY A 511 25.74 0.26 12.81
CA GLY A 511 27.00 0.61 12.17
C GLY A 511 26.84 1.56 10.98
N HIS A 512 27.96 1.87 10.32
CA HIS A 512 27.99 2.80 9.17
C HIS A 512 27.17 2.30 7.97
N LEU A 513 27.14 1.00 7.73
CA LEU A 513 26.32 0.35 6.73
C LEU A 513 25.15 -0.33 7.42
N THR A 514 23.92 0.07 7.08
CA THR A 514 22.66 -0.53 7.54
C THR A 514 21.80 -0.88 6.33
N GLY A 515 20.78 -1.71 6.52
CA GLY A 515 19.87 -2.10 5.46
C GLY A 515 19.36 -3.52 5.60
N TRP A 516 18.84 -4.09 4.50
CA TRP A 516 18.31 -5.45 4.51
C TRP A 516 18.34 -6.09 3.11
N VAL A 517 18.26 -7.40 3.12
CA VAL A 517 17.91 -8.22 1.98
C VAL A 517 16.59 -8.90 2.31
N SER A 518 15.58 -8.72 1.48
CA SER A 518 14.30 -9.43 1.58
C SER A 518 14.08 -10.31 0.36
N TYR A 519 13.53 -11.49 0.59
CA TYR A 519 13.14 -12.41 -0.47
C TYR A 519 11.77 -13.00 -0.15
N SER A 520 10.91 -13.05 -1.16
CA SER A 520 9.60 -13.67 -1.07
C SER A 520 9.38 -14.66 -2.20
N TRP A 521 8.89 -15.83 -1.85
CA TRP A 521 8.33 -16.79 -2.79
C TRP A 521 6.83 -16.91 -2.52
N ALA A 522 6.00 -16.67 -3.54
CA ALA A 522 4.55 -16.64 -3.36
C ALA A 522 3.81 -17.24 -4.55
N ARG A 523 2.66 -17.86 -4.28
CA ARG A 523 1.69 -18.29 -5.28
C ARG A 523 0.29 -17.87 -4.89
N ALA A 524 -0.48 -17.40 -5.88
CA ALA A 524 -1.84 -16.89 -5.72
C ALA A 524 -2.77 -17.44 -6.83
N PRO A 525 -3.05 -18.77 -6.87
CA PRO A 525 -4.00 -19.33 -7.82
C PRO A 525 -5.43 -18.88 -7.52
N ARG A 526 -6.20 -18.66 -8.57
CA ARG A 526 -7.63 -18.31 -8.55
C ARG A 526 -8.42 -19.31 -9.36
N SER A 527 -9.68 -19.49 -9.01
CA SER A 527 -10.62 -20.38 -9.71
C SER A 527 -12.00 -19.73 -9.74
N PHE A 528 -12.47 -19.40 -10.92
CA PHE A 528 -13.76 -18.75 -11.17
C PHE A 528 -14.67 -19.67 -11.96
N VAL A 529 -15.98 -19.43 -11.87
CA VAL A 529 -16.97 -20.11 -12.70
C VAL A 529 -17.32 -19.18 -13.85
N GLN A 530 -17.03 -19.59 -15.07
CA GLN A 530 -17.37 -18.88 -16.30
C GLN A 530 -18.09 -19.84 -17.24
N ASN A 531 -19.25 -19.45 -17.75
CA ASN A 531 -20.07 -20.28 -18.66
C ASN A 531 -20.29 -21.71 -18.13
N HIS A 532 -20.57 -21.83 -16.82
CA HIS A 532 -20.77 -23.11 -16.11
C HIS A 532 -19.52 -23.99 -15.97
N GLU A 533 -18.37 -23.57 -16.47
CA GLU A 533 -17.10 -24.25 -16.33
C GLU A 533 -16.20 -23.59 -15.26
N ARG A 534 -15.44 -24.42 -14.55
CA ARG A 534 -14.46 -23.93 -13.60
C ARG A 534 -13.14 -23.66 -14.31
N VAL A 535 -12.75 -22.39 -14.39
CA VAL A 535 -11.50 -21.95 -14.99
C VAL A 535 -10.53 -21.55 -13.88
N ALA A 536 -9.31 -22.12 -13.90
CA ALA A 536 -8.25 -21.80 -12.94
C ALA A 536 -7.09 -21.08 -13.62
N TYR A 537 -6.63 -20.00 -13.00
CA TYR A 537 -5.52 -19.18 -13.49
C TYR A 537 -4.81 -18.45 -12.33
N PRO A 538 -3.57 -17.98 -12.50
CA PRO A 538 -2.91 -17.18 -11.50
C PRO A 538 -3.57 -15.79 -11.40
N SER A 539 -3.65 -15.25 -10.18
CA SER A 539 -4.04 -13.84 -9.99
C SER A 539 -3.13 -12.93 -10.82
N VAL A 540 -3.69 -11.85 -11.37
CA VAL A 540 -2.92 -10.82 -12.10
C VAL A 540 -1.78 -10.21 -11.25
N HIS A 541 -1.86 -10.31 -9.93
CA HIS A 541 -0.84 -9.85 -8.99
C HIS A 541 0.13 -10.95 -8.54
N ASN A 542 0.09 -12.13 -9.17
CA ASN A 542 0.93 -13.25 -8.77
C ASN A 542 2.38 -13.05 -9.20
N ARG A 543 3.27 -12.73 -8.26
CA ARG A 543 4.72 -12.75 -8.41
C ARG A 543 5.29 -13.96 -7.67
N GLU A 544 6.03 -14.82 -8.37
CA GLU A 544 6.56 -16.03 -7.75
C GLU A 544 7.83 -15.75 -6.94
N HIS A 545 8.68 -14.87 -7.44
CA HIS A 545 9.93 -14.50 -6.77
C HIS A 545 10.04 -12.98 -6.74
N ASP A 546 10.40 -12.46 -5.58
CA ASP A 546 10.64 -11.05 -5.34
C ASP A 546 11.83 -10.91 -4.40
N LEU A 547 12.88 -10.23 -4.85
CA LEU A 547 14.12 -9.98 -4.12
C LEU A 547 14.35 -8.47 -4.05
N ASN A 548 14.50 -7.95 -2.84
CA ASN A 548 14.86 -6.55 -2.63
C ASN A 548 16.12 -6.45 -1.78
N VAL A 549 17.04 -5.59 -2.19
CA VAL A 549 18.24 -5.23 -1.44
C VAL A 549 18.20 -3.74 -1.15
N VAL A 550 18.27 -3.38 0.09
CA VAL A 550 18.28 -1.99 0.57
C VAL A 550 19.55 -1.75 1.34
N LEU A 551 20.33 -0.77 0.94
CA LEU A 551 21.57 -0.38 1.59
C LEU A 551 21.54 1.11 1.90
N ASN A 552 22.00 1.45 3.09
CA ASN A 552 22.21 2.82 3.51
C ASN A 552 23.60 2.90 4.17
N TRP A 553 24.50 3.64 3.54
CA TRP A 553 25.88 3.77 3.96
C TRP A 553 26.19 5.20 4.36
N LYS A 554 26.27 5.46 5.65
CA LYS A 554 26.74 6.71 6.20
C LYS A 554 28.28 6.72 6.14
N LEU A 555 28.81 7.41 5.13
CA LEU A 555 30.26 7.53 4.91
C LEU A 555 30.88 8.34 6.05
N ASP A 556 30.27 9.46 6.39
CA ASP A 556 30.61 10.32 7.52
C ASP A 556 29.36 11.07 8.02
N ASP A 557 29.51 12.14 8.81
CA ASP A 557 28.36 12.92 9.34
C ASP A 557 27.68 13.79 8.27
N ARG A 558 28.30 13.99 7.12
CA ARG A 558 27.78 14.79 6.02
C ARG A 558 27.31 13.98 4.83
N TRP A 559 27.95 12.86 4.55
CA TRP A 559 27.68 12.06 3.37
C TRP A 559 26.98 10.76 3.70
N ASN A 560 25.88 10.55 3.05
CA ASN A 560 25.10 9.32 3.12
C ASN A 560 24.76 8.82 1.72
N LEU A 561 25.21 7.60 1.39
CA LEU A 561 24.87 6.90 0.14
C LEU A 561 23.79 5.88 0.42
N SER A 562 22.76 5.84 -0.41
CA SER A 562 21.71 4.83 -0.34
C SER A 562 21.48 4.17 -1.69
N ALA A 563 21.12 2.90 -1.67
CA ALA A 563 20.83 2.10 -2.84
C ALA A 563 19.66 1.16 -2.59
N THR A 564 18.81 0.99 -3.58
CA THR A 564 17.77 -0.03 -3.59
C THR A 564 17.85 -0.82 -4.89
N TYR A 565 17.92 -2.14 -4.79
CA TYR A 565 17.84 -3.05 -5.94
C TYR A 565 16.63 -3.95 -5.82
N ILE A 566 15.88 -4.06 -6.90
CA ILE A 566 14.67 -4.88 -7.00
C ILE A 566 14.85 -5.87 -8.15
N TYR A 567 14.57 -7.13 -7.89
CA TYR A 567 14.36 -8.17 -8.88
C TYR A 567 13.06 -8.90 -8.57
N ALA A 568 12.11 -8.90 -9.50
CA ALA A 568 10.85 -9.58 -9.31
C ALA A 568 10.39 -10.27 -10.61
N THR A 569 9.88 -11.51 -10.51
CA THR A 569 9.31 -12.21 -11.67
C THR A 569 8.13 -11.43 -12.24
N GLY A 570 7.96 -11.49 -13.56
CA GLY A 570 6.88 -10.78 -14.26
C GLY A 570 5.50 -11.23 -13.80
N THR A 571 4.56 -10.30 -13.74
CA THR A 571 3.16 -10.58 -13.42
C THR A 571 2.44 -11.22 -14.60
N PRO A 572 1.38 -12.01 -14.37
CA PRO A 572 0.56 -12.58 -15.42
C PRO A 572 -0.21 -11.52 -16.20
N TYR A 573 -0.46 -11.82 -17.47
CA TYR A 573 -1.38 -11.06 -18.31
C TYR A 573 -2.02 -11.96 -19.37
N THR A 574 -3.11 -11.49 -19.97
CA THR A 574 -3.81 -12.17 -21.07
C THR A 574 -3.25 -11.65 -22.39
N GLU A 575 -2.60 -12.52 -23.15
CA GLU A 575 -1.96 -12.16 -24.42
C GLU A 575 -2.94 -12.15 -25.57
N VAL A 576 -2.80 -11.19 -26.46
CA VAL A 576 -3.51 -11.17 -27.76
C VAL A 576 -2.86 -12.21 -28.67
N LYS A 577 -3.63 -13.18 -29.13
CA LYS A 577 -3.17 -14.26 -29.99
C LYS A 577 -3.24 -13.89 -31.46
N HIS A 578 -4.41 -13.43 -31.90
CA HIS A 578 -4.67 -13.00 -33.25
C HIS A 578 -5.53 -11.74 -33.26
N ALA A 579 -5.30 -10.86 -34.22
CA ALA A 579 -6.18 -9.76 -34.54
C ALA A 579 -6.43 -9.78 -36.05
N TYR A 580 -7.70 -9.77 -36.47
CA TYR A 580 -8.10 -9.75 -37.86
C TYR A 580 -9.29 -8.81 -38.06
N ILE A 581 -9.40 -8.30 -39.29
CA ILE A 581 -10.52 -7.43 -39.67
C ILE A 581 -11.53 -8.28 -40.42
N LEU A 582 -12.79 -8.28 -39.96
CA LEU A 582 -13.90 -8.92 -40.59
C LEU A 582 -14.94 -7.84 -40.94
N GLY A 583 -15.01 -7.46 -42.21
CA GLY A 583 -15.75 -6.28 -42.65
C GLY A 583 -15.09 -5.01 -42.10
N GLU A 584 -15.86 -4.19 -41.37
CA GLU A 584 -15.37 -2.98 -40.71
C GLU A 584 -14.95 -3.21 -39.26
N ASN A 585 -15.11 -4.44 -38.73
CA ASN A 585 -14.85 -4.76 -37.31
C ASN A 585 -13.47 -5.41 -37.12
N ALA A 586 -12.72 -4.91 -36.16
CA ALA A 586 -11.52 -5.57 -35.67
C ALA A 586 -11.90 -6.64 -34.63
N ILE A 587 -11.60 -7.90 -34.96
CA ILE A 587 -11.81 -9.04 -34.06
C ILE A 587 -10.47 -9.42 -33.44
N VAL A 588 -10.44 -9.47 -32.11
CA VAL A 588 -9.25 -9.86 -31.35
C VAL A 588 -9.53 -11.17 -30.63
N SER A 589 -8.67 -12.17 -30.86
CA SER A 589 -8.70 -13.40 -30.07
C SER A 589 -7.54 -13.38 -29.05
N TYR A 590 -7.81 -13.90 -27.88
CA TYR A 590 -6.89 -13.92 -26.76
C TYR A 590 -6.42 -15.33 -26.43
N GLU A 591 -5.23 -15.45 -25.85
CA GLU A 591 -4.79 -16.66 -25.17
C GLU A 591 -5.63 -16.91 -23.90
N LYS A 592 -5.36 -18.03 -23.20
CA LYS A 592 -6.02 -18.29 -21.91
C LYS A 592 -5.77 -17.15 -20.93
N HIS A 593 -6.78 -16.81 -20.13
CA HIS A 593 -6.72 -15.72 -19.17
C HIS A 593 -5.50 -15.84 -18.24
N ASN A 594 -4.70 -14.77 -18.14
CA ASN A 594 -3.48 -14.68 -17.33
C ASN A 594 -2.45 -15.79 -17.59
N SER A 595 -2.39 -16.36 -18.82
CA SER A 595 -1.47 -17.47 -19.15
C SER A 595 -0.06 -17.01 -19.52
N SER A 596 0.11 -15.79 -19.97
CA SER A 596 1.42 -15.20 -20.31
C SER A 596 1.95 -14.37 -19.15
N ARG A 597 3.28 -14.11 -19.15
CA ARG A 597 3.92 -13.27 -18.12
C ARG A 597 4.74 -12.16 -18.75
N TYR A 598 4.73 -10.99 -18.12
CA TYR A 598 5.68 -9.93 -18.42
C TYR A 598 7.11 -10.42 -18.13
N PRO A 599 8.15 -9.80 -18.75
CA PRO A 599 9.53 -9.99 -18.33
C PRO A 599 9.74 -9.70 -16.85
N ALA A 600 10.81 -10.24 -16.27
CA ALA A 600 11.18 -9.92 -14.91
C ALA A 600 11.46 -8.42 -14.76
N LEU A 601 10.92 -7.81 -13.71
CA LEU A 601 11.22 -6.44 -13.33
C LEU A 601 12.58 -6.41 -12.65
N THR A 602 13.48 -5.54 -13.16
CA THR A 602 14.77 -5.26 -12.52
C THR A 602 14.96 -3.76 -12.41
N ARG A 603 15.44 -3.27 -11.26
CA ARG A 603 15.69 -1.84 -11.06
C ARG A 603 16.71 -1.61 -9.97
N LEU A 604 17.65 -0.71 -10.26
CA LEU A 604 18.59 -0.15 -9.28
C LEU A 604 18.33 1.35 -9.15
N ASP A 605 18.04 1.79 -7.93
CA ASP A 605 17.91 3.21 -7.59
C ASP A 605 19.03 3.59 -6.63
N LEU A 606 19.64 4.75 -6.85
CA LEU A 606 20.76 5.27 -6.06
C LEU A 606 20.42 6.67 -5.54
N ALA A 607 20.91 7.01 -4.35
CA ALA A 607 20.92 8.41 -3.90
C ALA A 607 22.14 8.73 -3.05
N LEU A 608 22.63 9.96 -3.21
CA LEU A 608 23.66 10.57 -2.43
C LEU A 608 23.08 11.79 -1.72
N ASN A 609 23.09 11.78 -0.39
CA ASN A 609 22.64 12.88 0.45
C ASN A 609 23.88 13.59 1.02
N TYR A 610 23.92 14.90 0.90
CA TYR A 610 24.96 15.74 1.47
C TYR A 610 24.36 16.75 2.46
N GLN A 611 24.76 16.64 3.73
CA GLN A 611 24.37 17.54 4.78
C GLN A 611 25.26 18.79 4.72
N LEU A 612 24.67 19.93 4.41
CA LEU A 612 25.34 21.22 4.38
C LEU A 612 25.63 21.71 5.82
N PRO A 613 26.61 22.62 6.00
CA PRO A 613 26.84 23.26 7.29
C PRO A 613 25.59 23.99 7.79
N ARG A 614 25.26 23.85 9.06
CA ARG A 614 24.10 24.56 9.66
C ARG A 614 24.24 26.06 9.54
N VAL A 615 23.13 26.76 9.27
CA VAL A 615 23.05 28.23 9.29
C VAL A 615 22.11 28.63 10.43
N GLY A 616 22.70 29.03 11.59
CA GLY A 616 21.95 29.20 12.82
C GLY A 616 21.29 27.90 13.26
N GLU A 617 19.97 27.90 13.44
CA GLU A 617 19.19 26.70 13.76
C GLU A 617 18.78 25.90 12.52
N MET A 618 18.93 26.43 11.32
CA MET A 618 18.54 25.82 10.08
C MET A 618 19.48 24.66 9.70
N SER A 619 18.92 23.49 9.55
CA SER A 619 19.54 22.30 8.97
C SER A 619 19.11 22.19 7.51
N HIS A 620 20.07 21.97 6.61
CA HIS A 620 19.76 21.85 5.18
C HIS A 620 20.66 20.85 4.48
N SER A 621 20.14 20.19 3.47
CA SER A 621 20.83 19.14 2.72
C SER A 621 20.45 19.14 1.25
N VAL A 622 21.35 18.60 0.44
CA VAL A 622 21.12 18.32 -0.98
C VAL A 622 21.11 16.82 -1.19
N LYS A 623 20.12 16.35 -1.90
CA LYS A 623 19.98 14.95 -2.32
C LYS A 623 20.07 14.86 -3.83
N LEU A 624 21.02 14.07 -4.34
CA LEU A 624 21.11 13.66 -5.72
C LEU A 624 20.61 12.22 -5.80
N ALA A 625 19.65 11.94 -6.66
CA ALA A 625 19.13 10.59 -6.83
C ALA A 625 19.00 10.21 -8.30
N VAL A 626 19.12 8.92 -8.57
CA VAL A 626 18.92 8.33 -9.90
C VAL A 626 17.98 7.16 -9.77
N TYR A 627 16.80 7.28 -10.35
CA TYR A 627 15.87 6.18 -10.51
C TYR A 627 16.24 5.35 -11.73
N ASN A 628 16.19 4.02 -11.62
CA ASN A 628 16.51 3.08 -12.69
C ASN A 628 17.93 3.29 -13.28
N ALA A 629 18.95 3.34 -12.44
CA ALA A 629 20.35 3.57 -12.84
C ALA A 629 20.91 2.49 -13.80
N THR A 630 20.25 1.34 -13.94
CA THR A 630 20.60 0.24 -14.86
C THR A 630 19.98 0.38 -16.24
N PHE A 631 19.17 1.41 -16.50
CA PHE A 631 18.44 1.60 -17.76
C PHE A 631 17.56 0.40 -18.13
N ALA A 632 17.04 -0.31 -17.12
CA ALA A 632 16.20 -1.48 -17.34
C ALA A 632 14.88 -1.08 -18.01
N LYS A 633 14.46 -1.86 -19.00
CA LYS A 633 13.19 -1.68 -19.70
C LYS A 633 12.14 -2.61 -19.06
N ASN A 634 11.31 -2.06 -18.20
CA ASN A 634 10.26 -2.81 -17.48
C ASN A 634 8.90 -2.53 -18.14
N PRO A 635 8.36 -3.43 -18.95
CA PRO A 635 7.05 -3.23 -19.58
C PRO A 635 5.93 -3.18 -18.54
N ILE A 636 5.05 -2.20 -18.69
CA ILE A 636 3.80 -2.06 -17.92
C ILE A 636 2.59 -2.55 -18.70
N SER A 637 2.70 -2.54 -20.03
CA SER A 637 1.71 -3.05 -20.97
C SER A 637 2.33 -3.34 -22.34
N TYR A 638 1.53 -3.88 -23.24
CA TYR A 638 1.90 -4.06 -24.63
C TYR A 638 0.91 -3.36 -25.56
N ASN A 639 1.43 -2.60 -26.52
CA ASN A 639 0.66 -2.14 -27.68
C ASN A 639 0.72 -3.21 -28.76
N TYR A 640 -0.43 -3.51 -29.35
CA TYR A 640 -0.56 -4.46 -30.45
C TYR A 640 -0.93 -3.70 -31.72
N ASN A 641 -0.04 -3.73 -32.71
CA ASN A 641 -0.28 -3.11 -34.01
C ASN A 641 -0.55 -4.20 -35.05
N ASN A 642 -1.61 -4.01 -35.84
CA ASN A 642 -1.89 -4.87 -36.97
C ASN A 642 -1.12 -4.34 -38.19
N PHE A 643 -0.26 -5.18 -38.77
CA PHE A 643 0.47 -4.85 -40.00
C PHE A 643 0.15 -5.89 -41.06
N ARG A 644 -0.51 -5.47 -42.16
CA ARG A 644 -0.82 -6.25 -43.36
C ARG A 644 -1.47 -7.62 -43.09
N GLY A 645 -2.67 -7.61 -42.57
CA GLY A 645 -3.52 -8.80 -42.48
C GLY A 645 -2.94 -9.94 -41.63
N ASN A 646 -3.30 -10.03 -40.36
CA ASN A 646 -3.06 -11.11 -39.40
C ASN A 646 -1.73 -11.14 -38.63
N ILE A 647 -0.77 -10.24 -38.85
CA ILE A 647 0.45 -10.21 -38.01
C ILE A 647 0.27 -9.17 -36.89
N VAL A 648 0.27 -9.65 -35.64
CA VAL A 648 0.20 -8.80 -34.47
C VAL A 648 1.63 -8.49 -33.99
N TYR A 649 2.07 -7.25 -34.17
CA TYR A 649 3.33 -6.79 -33.59
C TYR A 649 3.10 -6.34 -32.15
N LYS A 650 3.82 -6.96 -31.22
CA LYS A 650 3.80 -6.66 -29.79
C LYS A 650 4.92 -5.68 -29.47
N ARG A 651 4.57 -4.44 -29.11
CA ARG A 651 5.53 -3.41 -28.69
C ARG A 651 5.39 -3.15 -27.19
N PRO A 652 6.47 -3.28 -26.39
CA PRO A 652 6.40 -3.00 -24.96
C PRO A 652 6.21 -1.51 -24.70
N VAL A 653 5.33 -1.18 -23.77
CA VAL A 653 5.15 0.16 -23.21
C VAL A 653 5.83 0.19 -21.86
N CYS A 654 6.83 1.04 -21.69
CA CYS A 654 7.57 1.23 -20.44
C CYS A 654 7.32 2.65 -19.93
N LEU A 655 7.15 2.81 -18.60
CA LEU A 655 7.00 4.15 -18.01
C LEU A 655 8.33 4.92 -18.11
N PHE A 656 9.42 4.26 -17.71
CA PHE A 656 10.77 4.77 -17.84
C PHE A 656 11.64 3.72 -18.52
N SER A 657 12.22 4.09 -19.66
CA SER A 657 13.18 3.24 -20.40
C SER A 657 14.63 3.68 -20.20
N THR A 658 14.84 4.74 -19.42
CA THR A 658 16.14 5.38 -19.15
C THR A 658 16.27 5.66 -17.68
N ALA A 659 17.49 5.96 -17.22
CA ALA A 659 17.70 6.50 -15.88
C ALA A 659 17.07 7.89 -15.75
N VAL A 660 16.41 8.14 -14.61
CA VAL A 660 15.80 9.44 -14.31
C VAL A 660 16.55 10.08 -13.15
N PRO A 661 17.43 11.07 -13.43
CA PRO A 661 18.12 11.81 -12.40
C PRO A 661 17.16 12.78 -11.72
N SER A 662 17.35 13.01 -10.42
CA SER A 662 16.64 14.01 -9.66
C SER A 662 17.53 14.70 -8.63
N VAL A 663 17.21 15.96 -8.35
CA VAL A 663 17.86 16.77 -7.31
C VAL A 663 16.80 17.28 -6.39
N SER A 664 17.07 17.27 -5.09
CA SER A 664 16.21 17.85 -4.08
C SER A 664 17.02 18.66 -3.07
N TYR A 665 16.47 19.78 -2.63
CA TYR A 665 17.02 20.61 -1.55
C TYR A 665 16.04 20.58 -0.38
N LEU A 666 16.54 20.13 0.77
CA LEU A 666 15.77 19.97 2.00
C LEU A 666 16.21 21.04 2.99
N VAL A 667 15.25 21.66 3.65
CA VAL A 667 15.47 22.67 4.71
C VAL A 667 14.56 22.36 5.89
N GLN A 668 15.13 22.40 7.10
CA GLN A 668 14.41 22.16 8.35
C GLN A 668 14.88 23.16 9.41
N PHE A 669 13.95 23.76 10.16
CA PHE A 669 14.25 24.60 11.33
C PHE A 669 13.10 24.63 12.34
#